data_9a298584d02d889f4d270ecd13314642
#
_entry.id   9a298584d02d889f4d270ecd13314642
#
_cell.length_a   1.000
_cell.length_b   1.000
_cell.length_c   1.000
_cell.angle_alpha   90.00
_cell.angle_beta   90.00
_cell.angle_gamma   90.00
#
_symmetry.space_group_name_H-M   'P 1'
#
loop_
_entity.id
_entity.type
_entity.pdbx_description
1 polymer ?
#
loop_
_entity_poly.entity_id
_entity_poly.type
_entity_poly.pdbx_seq_one_letter_code
_entity_poly.pdbx_strand_id
1 'polypeptide(L)'
;ELGPEDPRPFVELAAGLGADRIPWRCAVLLEGAGRSALAVKDVGASFLSMFPGNADLRRGFAFVREARAEANHIGVRLRASFATWAPVEDPARLRRRVSALAQRIEGWGNCKATTVVGDPLEGVMSSAPGLALASTANPSVALLGDAIQMLPWNGTASPWESGSVLFRRPDGGIWPYDPSGGRARPLVVDVFVAPPGSGKSVLANTINIGLCLSPAVLGSGAPRLPLIGKLDIGRSAEGFVRLLQEALPPDRRHEAAFVSLQLGPGHEFNVFDLQVGCEYPLPLERAFLENFLLLATLPPDSQTPFEGMGQLVSLVIDEAYRLCTEAGGGSKHYRRGAEPEVDAALDRHGVVLHADSPHWRDAVDALCDRGEWRLAEVAQRHAVPILQDLVGAVRSDGVRDAFDALHIPQTGERATEVFERYIDDLIRRFPTLNAPTRLAFGPARVIVLDLQAVAPTGSAAANRQTEMMYLLGRHVIARNFFLHPDYLPFVPERVRAHHRKRFTEAYETVKRVDYDEWHRTQGSPLVRQQAERDVREGRKHNVQLGFASQRLGDIGEGIIAQSTARFVLRVGDGRELDEVVERFGLSEASAKVARHRLTGPRLDGAPFLAVIATEGAHWEQLLVNTLGPVELWALSTTPGDTALRTRLYARVGFSEGLRRLARVFPRGSALDEIER
;
A
#
# COMPACT_ATOMS: atom_id res chain seq x y z
N GLU A 1 3.35 -29.71 29.85
CA GLU A 1 3.76 -28.51 30.57
C GLU A 1 4.48 -27.59 29.60
N LEU A 2 3.74 -26.59 29.09
CA LEU A 2 4.32 -25.52 28.32
C LEU A 2 4.98 -24.58 29.33
N GLY A 3 6.30 -24.44 29.26
CA GLY A 3 6.99 -23.42 30.05
C GLY A 3 6.53 -22.04 29.62
N PRO A 4 6.56 -21.01 30.48
CA PRO A 4 6.12 -19.66 30.17
C PRO A 4 6.94 -19.00 29.04
N GLU A 5 8.05 -19.62 28.63
CA GLU A 5 8.97 -19.02 27.65
C GLU A 5 8.74 -19.45 26.19
N ASP A 6 7.96 -20.52 25.92
CA ASP A 6 7.70 -20.99 24.54
C ASP A 6 6.31 -21.62 24.39
N PRO A 7 5.23 -20.81 24.42
CA PRO A 7 3.89 -21.32 24.17
C PRO A 7 3.79 -21.71 22.69
N ARG A 8 3.74 -23.01 22.41
CA ARG A 8 3.47 -23.53 21.06
C ARG A 8 1.96 -23.56 20.81
N PRO A 9 1.40 -22.66 20.00
CA PRO A 9 -0.03 -22.61 19.79
C PRO A 9 -0.52 -23.89 19.08
N PHE A 10 -1.77 -24.26 19.30
CA PHE A 10 -2.40 -25.45 18.70
C PHE A 10 -2.27 -25.51 17.18
N VAL A 11 -2.19 -24.37 16.55
CA VAL A 11 -1.93 -24.19 15.10
C VAL A 11 -0.66 -24.91 14.63
N GLU A 12 0.41 -24.95 15.43
CA GLU A 12 1.64 -25.66 15.05
C GLU A 12 1.45 -27.17 15.03
N LEU A 13 0.69 -27.71 15.98
CA LEU A 13 0.31 -29.11 15.96
C LEU A 13 -0.54 -29.43 14.72
N ALA A 14 -1.56 -28.62 14.46
CA ALA A 14 -2.44 -28.79 13.30
C ALA A 14 -1.70 -28.72 11.97
N ALA A 15 -0.78 -27.75 11.81
CA ALA A 15 0.06 -27.61 10.62
C ALA A 15 1.00 -28.82 10.44
N GLY A 16 1.63 -29.30 11.51
CA GLY A 16 2.47 -30.49 11.48
C GLY A 16 1.72 -31.75 11.07
N LEU A 17 0.53 -31.98 11.64
CA LEU A 17 -0.33 -33.12 11.29
C LEU A 17 -0.84 -33.05 9.85
N GLY A 18 -1.14 -31.83 9.36
CA GLY A 18 -1.51 -31.57 7.97
C GLY A 18 -0.38 -31.87 6.98
N ALA A 19 0.86 -31.47 7.30
CA ALA A 19 2.05 -31.77 6.51
C ALA A 19 2.31 -33.29 6.41
N ASP A 20 2.10 -34.03 7.50
CA ASP A 20 2.25 -35.49 7.54
C ASP A 20 1.05 -36.23 6.91
N ARG A 21 0.00 -35.52 6.49
CA ARG A 21 -1.24 -36.07 5.93
C ARG A 21 -1.90 -37.13 6.83
N ILE A 22 -1.82 -36.91 8.15
CA ILE A 22 -2.48 -37.77 9.14
C ILE A 22 -3.92 -37.27 9.32
N PRO A 23 -4.95 -38.07 9.07
CA PRO A 23 -6.32 -37.73 9.46
C PRO A 23 -6.43 -37.76 10.99
N TRP A 24 -6.95 -36.72 11.58
CA TRP A 24 -7.04 -36.60 13.03
C TRP A 24 -8.28 -35.81 13.45
N ARG A 25 -8.68 -35.99 14.70
CA ARG A 25 -9.64 -35.15 15.41
C ARG A 25 -9.19 -34.97 16.83
N CYS A 26 -9.62 -33.87 17.47
CA CYS A 26 -9.34 -33.57 18.86
C CYS A 26 -10.62 -33.09 19.54
N ALA A 27 -10.83 -33.53 20.76
CA ALA A 27 -11.81 -32.94 21.66
C ALA A 27 -11.12 -32.50 22.94
N VAL A 28 -11.44 -31.28 23.37
CA VAL A 28 -10.92 -30.67 24.58
C VAL A 28 -12.06 -30.45 25.55
N LEU A 29 -11.88 -30.91 26.79
CA LEU A 29 -12.80 -30.68 27.87
C LEU A 29 -12.14 -29.78 28.93
N LEU A 30 -12.77 -28.64 29.19
CA LEU A 30 -12.39 -27.73 30.27
C LEU A 30 -13.39 -27.86 31.41
N GLU A 31 -12.88 -28.24 32.56
CA GLU A 31 -13.69 -28.37 33.79
C GLU A 31 -13.21 -27.33 34.83
N GLY A 32 -14.11 -26.71 35.53
CA GLY A 32 -13.74 -25.87 36.69
C GLY A 32 -12.95 -26.69 37.70
N ALA A 33 -11.73 -26.26 38.04
CA ALA A 33 -10.93 -26.94 39.03
C ALA A 33 -11.28 -26.39 40.43
N GLY A 34 -12.09 -27.15 41.16
CA GLY A 34 -12.31 -26.86 42.59
C GLY A 34 -10.99 -26.90 43.39
N ARG A 35 -10.98 -26.24 44.55
CA ARG A 35 -9.80 -26.19 45.45
C ARG A 35 -9.24 -27.58 45.83
N SER A 36 -10.09 -28.61 45.87
CA SER A 36 -9.73 -30.00 46.22
C SER A 36 -8.84 -30.73 45.21
N ALA A 37 -8.97 -30.42 43.93
CA ALA A 37 -8.22 -31.12 42.89
C ALA A 37 -6.73 -30.76 42.84
N LEU A 38 -6.38 -29.53 43.20
CA LEU A 38 -5.00 -29.07 43.34
C LEU A 38 -4.36 -29.62 44.62
N ALA A 39 -5.11 -29.63 45.71
CA ALA A 39 -4.61 -30.07 47.03
C ALA A 39 -4.21 -31.56 47.01
N VAL A 40 -5.00 -32.44 46.42
CA VAL A 40 -4.72 -33.88 46.38
C VAL A 40 -3.45 -34.21 45.55
N LYS A 41 -3.27 -33.54 44.42
CA LYS A 41 -2.06 -33.77 43.57
C LYS A 41 -0.81 -33.13 44.19
N ASP A 42 -0.93 -31.99 44.87
CA ASP A 42 0.17 -31.31 45.55
C ASP A 42 0.69 -32.15 46.74
N VAL A 43 -0.23 -32.75 47.51
CA VAL A 43 0.10 -33.68 48.60
C VAL A 43 0.80 -34.94 48.04
N GLY A 44 0.29 -35.52 46.94
CA GLY A 44 0.92 -36.67 46.30
C GLY A 44 2.34 -36.35 45.75
N ALA A 45 2.53 -35.19 45.12
CA ALA A 45 3.83 -34.72 44.61
C ALA A 45 4.82 -34.39 45.75
N SER A 46 4.31 -33.95 46.91
CA SER A 46 5.11 -33.70 48.11
C SER A 46 5.66 -34.98 48.74
N PHE A 47 4.85 -36.07 48.80
CA PHE A 47 5.29 -37.36 49.31
C PHE A 47 6.34 -38.05 48.42
N LEU A 48 6.36 -37.76 47.13
CA LEU A 48 7.29 -38.33 46.17
C LEU A 48 8.39 -37.34 45.75
N SER A 49 8.70 -36.38 46.58
CA SER A 49 9.68 -35.29 46.29
C SER A 49 11.13 -35.72 46.09
N MET A 50 11.47 -36.96 46.37
CA MET A 50 12.80 -37.53 46.17
C MET A 50 13.10 -37.86 44.68
N PHE A 51 12.12 -37.81 43.80
CA PHE A 51 12.34 -38.05 42.37
C PHE A 51 12.44 -36.74 41.59
N PRO A 52 13.49 -36.57 40.75
CA PRO A 52 13.75 -35.30 40.02
C PRO A 52 12.55 -34.77 39.21
N GLY A 53 11.79 -35.64 38.55
CA GLY A 53 10.60 -35.26 37.78
C GLY A 53 9.45 -34.65 38.57
N ASN A 54 9.40 -34.87 39.91
CA ASN A 54 8.38 -34.29 40.76
C ASN A 54 8.69 -32.85 41.24
N ALA A 55 9.95 -32.42 41.10
CA ALA A 55 10.33 -31.06 41.41
C ALA A 55 9.71 -30.04 40.45
N ASP A 56 9.63 -30.38 39.17
CA ASP A 56 9.03 -29.54 38.12
C ASP A 56 7.51 -29.48 38.27
N LEU A 57 6.87 -30.62 38.61
CA LEU A 57 5.43 -30.68 38.94
C LEU A 57 5.09 -29.77 40.15
N ARG A 58 5.91 -29.79 41.16
CA ARG A 58 5.72 -28.92 42.36
C ARG A 58 5.87 -27.45 42.02
N ARG A 59 6.86 -27.09 41.19
CA ARG A 59 7.03 -25.72 40.70
C ARG A 59 5.81 -25.25 39.91
N GLY A 60 5.27 -26.09 39.01
CA GLY A 60 4.08 -25.79 38.27
C GLY A 60 2.82 -25.61 39.15
N PHE A 61 2.63 -26.48 40.17
CA PHE A 61 1.51 -26.31 41.09
C PHE A 61 1.67 -25.07 42.01
N ALA A 62 2.90 -24.75 42.42
CA ALA A 62 3.19 -23.55 43.16
C ALA A 62 2.85 -22.29 42.35
N PHE A 63 3.30 -22.26 41.08
CA PHE A 63 2.97 -21.18 40.16
C PHE A 63 1.46 -20.97 39.95
N VAL A 64 0.69 -22.04 39.69
CA VAL A 64 -0.77 -21.93 39.54
C VAL A 64 -1.44 -21.42 40.82
N ARG A 65 -0.95 -21.82 41.97
CA ARG A 65 -1.46 -21.38 43.29
C ARG A 65 -1.19 -19.92 43.56
N GLU A 66 0.01 -19.46 43.23
CA GLU A 66 0.47 -18.08 43.38
C GLU A 66 -0.29 -17.15 42.44
N ALA A 67 -0.39 -17.51 41.18
CA ALA A 67 -1.17 -16.76 40.19
C ALA A 67 -2.65 -16.61 40.55
N ARG A 68 -3.24 -17.65 41.18
CA ARG A 68 -4.62 -17.56 41.70
C ARG A 68 -4.75 -16.65 42.94
N ALA A 69 -3.75 -16.63 43.79
CA ALA A 69 -3.78 -15.82 45.02
C ALA A 69 -3.54 -14.35 44.75
N GLU A 70 -2.60 -14.03 43.85
CA GLU A 70 -2.15 -12.66 43.59
C GLU A 70 -2.94 -11.95 42.51
N ALA A 71 -3.33 -12.66 41.42
CA ALA A 71 -3.92 -12.04 40.21
C ALA A 71 -5.36 -12.51 39.94
N ASN A 72 -6.01 -13.20 40.84
CA ASN A 72 -7.39 -13.69 40.67
C ASN A 72 -7.62 -14.57 39.44
N HIS A 73 -6.58 -15.27 38.98
CA HIS A 73 -6.68 -16.19 37.83
C HIS A 73 -7.51 -17.43 38.16
N ILE A 74 -8.31 -17.88 37.18
CA ILE A 74 -9.16 -19.07 37.31
C ILE A 74 -8.33 -20.31 36.95
N GLY A 75 -8.27 -21.29 37.86
CA GLY A 75 -7.69 -22.60 37.57
C GLY A 75 -8.72 -23.55 36.98
N VAL A 76 -8.34 -24.30 35.95
CA VAL A 76 -9.18 -25.29 35.27
C VAL A 76 -8.49 -26.65 35.16
N ARG A 77 -9.27 -27.70 34.97
CA ARG A 77 -8.80 -29.00 34.50
C ARG A 77 -8.93 -29.05 33.03
N LEU A 78 -7.84 -29.28 32.31
CA LEU A 78 -7.78 -29.46 30.87
C LEU A 78 -7.61 -30.94 30.56
N ARG A 79 -8.47 -31.47 29.69
CA ARG A 79 -8.36 -32.85 29.14
C ARG A 79 -8.38 -32.73 27.62
N ALA A 80 -7.41 -33.34 26.94
CA ALA A 80 -7.36 -33.38 25.49
C ALA A 80 -7.32 -34.83 24.99
N SER A 81 -8.27 -35.18 24.15
CA SER A 81 -8.39 -36.50 23.54
C SER A 81 -8.20 -36.36 22.04
N PHE A 82 -7.29 -37.16 21.48
CA PHE A 82 -6.99 -37.21 20.06
C PHE A 82 -7.34 -38.55 19.46
N ALA A 83 -7.79 -38.58 18.22
CA ALA A 83 -7.98 -39.79 17.48
C ALA A 83 -7.48 -39.69 16.05
N THR A 84 -7.00 -40.82 15.51
CA THR A 84 -6.71 -41.02 14.10
C THR A 84 -7.35 -42.32 13.62
N TRP A 85 -7.47 -42.48 12.32
CA TRP A 85 -8.12 -43.68 11.71
C TRP A 85 -7.39 -44.10 10.44
N ALA A 86 -7.65 -45.36 10.06
CA ALA A 86 -7.22 -45.93 8.80
C ALA A 86 -8.32 -46.90 8.29
N PRO A 87 -8.27 -47.30 7.01
CA PRO A 87 -9.14 -48.37 6.52
C PRO A 87 -8.99 -49.65 7.37
N VAL A 88 -10.09 -50.37 7.56
CA VAL A 88 -10.13 -51.59 8.41
C VAL A 88 -9.15 -52.65 7.90
N GLU A 89 -8.93 -52.69 6.61
CA GLU A 89 -8.04 -53.65 5.94
C GLU A 89 -6.54 -53.32 6.15
N ASP A 90 -6.18 -52.14 6.69
CA ASP A 90 -4.77 -51.74 6.88
C ASP A 90 -4.46 -51.37 8.34
N PRO A 91 -4.40 -52.37 9.25
CA PRO A 91 -4.06 -52.13 10.65
C PRO A 91 -2.59 -51.65 10.85
N ALA A 92 -1.72 -51.95 9.89
CA ALA A 92 -0.34 -51.48 9.94
C ALA A 92 -0.25 -49.96 9.72
N ARG A 93 -1.06 -49.43 8.84
CA ARG A 93 -1.21 -47.99 8.60
C ARG A 93 -1.77 -47.26 9.83
N LEU A 94 -2.73 -47.87 10.51
CA LEU A 94 -3.28 -47.32 11.76
C LEU A 94 -2.19 -47.19 12.81
N ARG A 95 -1.40 -48.25 13.05
CA ARG A 95 -0.29 -48.20 14.02
C ARG A 95 0.72 -47.13 13.69
N ARG A 96 1.16 -46.99 12.43
CA ARG A 96 2.05 -45.91 11.99
C ARG A 96 1.46 -44.54 12.27
N ARG A 97 0.18 -44.32 11.97
CA ARG A 97 -0.52 -43.05 12.21
C ARG A 97 -0.65 -42.70 13.69
N VAL A 98 -0.95 -43.71 14.53
CA VAL A 98 -1.04 -43.52 15.99
C VAL A 98 0.33 -43.13 16.55
N SER A 99 1.41 -43.79 16.15
CA SER A 99 2.76 -43.43 16.59
C SER A 99 3.17 -42.06 16.14
N ALA A 100 2.90 -41.69 14.88
CA ALA A 100 3.21 -40.37 14.35
C ALA A 100 2.39 -39.27 15.03
N LEU A 101 1.09 -39.50 15.27
CA LEU A 101 0.24 -38.57 16.01
C LEU A 101 0.75 -38.36 17.44
N ALA A 102 1.10 -39.44 18.15
CA ALA A 102 1.65 -39.38 19.50
C ALA A 102 2.96 -38.56 19.54
N GLN A 103 3.89 -38.83 18.62
CA GLN A 103 5.14 -38.07 18.53
C GLN A 103 4.92 -36.56 18.28
N ARG A 104 3.94 -36.23 17.43
CA ARG A 104 3.60 -34.80 17.18
C ARG A 104 3.01 -34.12 18.42
N ILE A 105 2.12 -34.81 19.13
CA ILE A 105 1.53 -34.29 20.36
C ILE A 105 2.59 -34.13 21.46
N GLU A 106 3.45 -35.12 21.66
CA GLU A 106 4.50 -35.09 22.66
C GLU A 106 5.54 -33.98 22.34
N GLY A 107 5.93 -33.85 21.08
CA GLY A 107 6.85 -32.79 20.64
C GLY A 107 6.25 -31.39 20.72
N TRP A 108 4.95 -31.24 20.52
CA TRP A 108 4.24 -29.96 20.63
C TRP A 108 4.04 -29.54 22.09
N GLY A 109 3.48 -30.45 22.91
CA GLY A 109 3.01 -30.11 24.26
C GLY A 109 4.02 -30.43 25.36
N ASN A 110 5.19 -30.98 25.04
CA ASN A 110 6.12 -31.51 26.04
C ASN A 110 5.40 -32.40 27.07
N CYS A 111 4.43 -33.17 26.61
CA CYS A 111 3.55 -34.01 27.39
C CYS A 111 3.71 -35.49 26.99
N LYS A 112 3.11 -36.38 27.73
CA LYS A 112 3.08 -37.80 27.36
C LYS A 112 1.73 -38.16 26.74
N ALA A 113 1.74 -38.66 25.50
CA ALA A 113 0.56 -39.22 24.86
C ALA A 113 0.36 -40.65 25.33
N THR A 114 -0.79 -40.98 25.84
CA THR A 114 -1.16 -42.34 26.28
C THR A 114 -2.27 -42.91 25.40
N THR A 115 -2.11 -44.13 24.98
CA THR A 115 -3.18 -44.85 24.25
C THR A 115 -4.27 -45.26 25.25
N VAL A 116 -5.54 -45.08 24.88
CA VAL A 116 -6.66 -45.51 25.72
C VAL A 116 -6.67 -47.04 25.75
N VAL A 117 -6.65 -47.60 26.96
CA VAL A 117 -6.78 -49.03 27.23
C VAL A 117 -8.07 -49.20 28.02
N GLY A 118 -9.04 -49.92 27.48
CA GLY A 118 -10.34 -50.11 28.12
C GLY A 118 -11.48 -50.12 27.12
N ASP A 119 -12.58 -49.43 27.41
CA ASP A 119 -13.75 -49.36 26.54
C ASP A 119 -13.46 -48.52 25.26
N PRO A 120 -13.43 -49.16 24.07
CA PRO A 120 -13.18 -48.47 22.81
C PRO A 120 -14.25 -47.45 22.46
N LEU A 121 -15.50 -47.66 22.85
CA LEU A 121 -16.62 -46.77 22.59
C LEU A 121 -16.43 -45.45 23.38
N GLU A 122 -16.10 -45.57 24.66
CA GLU A 122 -15.82 -44.39 25.49
C GLU A 122 -14.62 -43.60 24.96
N GLY A 123 -13.57 -44.28 24.49
CA GLY A 123 -12.42 -43.69 23.83
C GLY A 123 -12.81 -42.90 22.56
N VAL A 124 -13.68 -43.46 21.72
CA VAL A 124 -14.20 -42.79 20.51
C VAL A 124 -15.05 -41.59 20.90
N MET A 125 -15.96 -41.73 21.85
CA MET A 125 -16.85 -40.66 22.31
C MET A 125 -16.07 -39.48 22.93
N SER A 126 -15.04 -39.76 23.74
CA SER A 126 -14.21 -38.73 24.39
C SER A 126 -13.38 -37.91 23.41
N SER A 127 -13.07 -38.47 22.21
CA SER A 127 -12.32 -37.74 21.16
C SER A 127 -13.21 -37.01 20.14
N ALA A 128 -14.52 -37.21 20.20
CA ALA A 128 -15.48 -36.59 19.30
C ALA A 128 -16.07 -35.31 19.92
N PRO A 129 -15.87 -34.13 19.32
CA PRO A 129 -16.36 -32.86 19.90
C PRO A 129 -17.89 -32.90 20.11
N GLY A 130 -18.31 -32.54 21.32
CA GLY A 130 -19.73 -32.43 21.68
C GLY A 130 -20.51 -33.75 21.89
N LEU A 131 -19.87 -34.90 21.74
CA LEU A 131 -20.56 -36.20 21.93
C LEU A 131 -20.63 -36.62 23.39
N ALA A 132 -19.67 -36.24 24.24
CA ALA A 132 -19.68 -36.58 25.66
C ALA A 132 -19.19 -35.42 26.52
N LEU A 133 -19.75 -35.30 27.72
CA LEU A 133 -19.28 -34.37 28.77
C LEU A 133 -18.18 -35.02 29.64
N ALA A 134 -17.75 -36.25 29.33
CA ALA A 134 -16.66 -36.93 29.98
C ALA A 134 -15.54 -37.21 29.00
N SER A 135 -14.30 -37.34 29.51
CA SER A 135 -13.13 -37.64 28.70
C SER A 135 -12.29 -38.72 29.39
N THR A 136 -11.79 -39.68 28.63
CA THR A 136 -10.85 -40.71 29.08
C THR A 136 -9.44 -40.18 29.28
N ALA A 137 -9.16 -38.95 28.80
CA ALA A 137 -7.85 -38.30 28.98
C ALA A 137 -7.60 -37.95 30.45
N ASN A 138 -6.34 -38.09 30.87
CA ASN A 138 -5.91 -37.64 32.18
C ASN A 138 -6.04 -36.11 32.32
N PRO A 139 -6.59 -35.59 33.43
CA PRO A 139 -6.70 -34.14 33.62
C PRO A 139 -5.35 -33.52 33.94
N SER A 140 -5.04 -32.45 33.20
CA SER A 140 -3.96 -31.49 33.54
C SER A 140 -4.56 -30.26 34.18
N VAL A 141 -3.84 -29.65 35.13
CA VAL A 141 -4.26 -28.38 35.73
C VAL A 141 -3.57 -27.24 34.99
N ALA A 142 -4.33 -26.23 34.61
CA ALA A 142 -3.84 -25.04 33.92
C ALA A 142 -4.57 -23.81 34.42
N LEU A 143 -4.00 -22.62 34.16
CA LEU A 143 -4.76 -21.37 34.23
C LEU A 143 -5.71 -21.28 33.04
N LEU A 144 -6.89 -20.69 33.27
CA LEU A 144 -7.91 -20.59 32.18
C LEU A 144 -7.38 -19.87 30.96
N GLY A 145 -6.60 -18.80 31.14
CA GLY A 145 -5.98 -18.06 30.05
C GLY A 145 -5.08 -18.93 29.19
N ASP A 146 -4.21 -19.74 29.82
CA ASP A 146 -3.29 -20.66 29.13
C ASP A 146 -4.05 -21.78 28.43
N ALA A 147 -5.07 -22.36 29.13
CA ALA A 147 -5.91 -23.40 28.58
C ALA A 147 -6.69 -22.94 27.33
N ILE A 148 -7.19 -21.69 27.33
CA ILE A 148 -7.88 -21.11 26.17
C ILE A 148 -6.94 -20.94 24.99
N GLN A 149 -5.68 -20.54 25.21
CA GLN A 149 -4.68 -20.40 24.17
C GLN A 149 -4.32 -21.74 23.48
N MET A 150 -4.49 -22.85 24.17
CA MET A 150 -4.30 -24.20 23.62
C MET A 150 -5.49 -24.69 22.79
N LEU A 151 -6.60 -23.97 22.74
CA LEU A 151 -7.79 -24.39 21.99
C LEU A 151 -7.67 -24.02 20.49
N PRO A 152 -8.36 -24.79 19.61
CA PRO A 152 -8.23 -24.63 18.16
C PRO A 152 -8.88 -23.35 17.58
N TRP A 153 -9.48 -22.51 18.38
CA TRP A 153 -10.08 -21.24 17.96
C TRP A 153 -9.10 -20.05 17.99
N ASN A 154 -7.81 -20.33 18.06
CA ASN A 154 -6.76 -19.31 18.03
C ASN A 154 -6.61 -18.70 16.65
N GLY A 155 -7.58 -17.98 16.21
CA GLY A 155 -7.51 -17.17 15.04
C GLY A 155 -8.54 -16.08 15.17
N THR A 156 -8.10 -14.83 15.29
CA THR A 156 -9.02 -13.72 15.19
C THR A 156 -9.76 -13.82 13.87
N ALA A 157 -11.09 -13.76 13.91
CA ALA A 157 -11.88 -13.59 12.72
C ALA A 157 -11.43 -12.28 12.05
N SER A 158 -11.47 -12.23 10.72
CA SER A 158 -11.25 -10.97 10.02
C SER A 158 -12.30 -9.94 10.46
N PRO A 159 -11.98 -8.64 10.53
CA PRO A 159 -12.99 -7.59 10.69
C PRO A 159 -13.95 -7.49 9.49
N TRP A 160 -13.63 -8.16 8.39
CA TRP A 160 -14.48 -8.24 7.20
C TRP A 160 -15.05 -9.66 7.04
N GLU A 161 -16.34 -9.76 6.80
CA GLU A 161 -17.00 -11.04 6.46
C GLU A 161 -16.57 -11.54 5.08
N SER A 162 -16.27 -10.62 4.17
CA SER A 162 -15.79 -10.87 2.81
C SER A 162 -14.77 -9.82 2.40
N GLY A 163 -13.94 -10.12 1.42
CA GLY A 163 -12.93 -9.19 0.90
C GLY A 163 -12.42 -9.65 -0.45
N SER A 164 -11.93 -8.71 -1.23
CA SER A 164 -11.34 -8.95 -2.54
C SER A 164 -9.91 -9.51 -2.47
N VAL A 165 -9.25 -9.41 -1.31
CA VAL A 165 -7.98 -10.08 -1.03
C VAL A 165 -8.20 -11.17 0.00
N LEU A 166 -7.69 -12.35 -0.28
CA LEU A 166 -7.78 -13.50 0.61
C LEU A 166 -6.39 -13.88 1.10
N PHE A 167 -6.03 -13.37 2.26
CA PHE A 167 -4.80 -13.79 2.92
C PHE A 167 -4.99 -15.14 3.59
N ARG A 168 -3.89 -15.81 3.90
CA ARG A 168 -3.92 -17.04 4.70
C ARG A 168 -3.38 -16.77 6.10
N ARG A 169 -4.01 -17.42 7.06
CA ARG A 169 -3.46 -17.54 8.39
C ARG A 169 -2.44 -18.69 8.43
N PRO A 170 -1.52 -18.73 9.41
CA PRO A 170 -0.57 -19.84 9.56
C PRO A 170 -1.21 -21.22 9.70
N ASP A 171 -2.45 -21.28 10.20
CA ASP A 171 -3.24 -22.51 10.28
C ASP A 171 -3.88 -22.96 8.96
N GLY A 172 -3.62 -22.24 7.87
CA GLY A 172 -4.20 -22.47 6.56
C GLY A 172 -5.60 -21.88 6.37
N GLY A 173 -6.19 -21.30 7.41
CA GLY A 173 -7.48 -20.61 7.32
C GLY A 173 -7.41 -19.36 6.42
N ILE A 174 -8.52 -19.06 5.76
CA ILE A 174 -8.67 -17.86 4.92
C ILE A 174 -8.97 -16.65 5.83
N TRP A 175 -8.35 -15.53 5.52
CA TRP A 175 -8.56 -14.25 6.18
C TRP A 175 -8.94 -13.20 5.14
N PRO A 176 -10.23 -12.89 4.94
CA PRO A 176 -10.68 -11.89 4.00
C PRO A 176 -10.15 -10.50 4.37
N TYR A 177 -9.74 -9.74 3.37
CA TYR A 177 -9.32 -8.35 3.52
C TYR A 177 -9.98 -7.50 2.45
N ASP A 178 -10.64 -6.40 2.86
CA ASP A 178 -11.21 -5.41 1.94
C ASP A 178 -10.30 -4.19 1.85
N PRO A 179 -9.56 -4.01 0.73
CA PRO A 179 -8.71 -2.84 0.52
C PRO A 179 -9.48 -1.53 0.46
N SER A 180 -10.76 -1.55 0.10
CA SER A 180 -11.57 -0.33 0.09
C SER A 180 -11.84 0.23 1.49
N GLY A 181 -11.58 -0.59 2.53
CA GLY A 181 -11.81 -0.26 3.94
C GLY A 181 -13.27 -0.39 4.35
N GLY A 182 -14.21 -0.09 3.47
CA GLY A 182 -15.64 -0.17 3.74
C GLY A 182 -16.05 0.57 5.01
N ARG A 183 -17.06 0.03 5.72
CA ARG A 183 -17.49 0.60 7.01
C ARG A 183 -16.48 0.38 8.14
N ALA A 184 -15.64 -0.66 8.03
CA ALA A 184 -14.68 -0.98 9.08
C ALA A 184 -13.53 0.04 9.16
N ARG A 185 -13.15 0.66 8.04
CA ARG A 185 -12.04 1.62 7.93
C ARG A 185 -12.44 2.80 7.05
N PRO A 186 -13.12 3.80 7.56
CA PRO A 186 -13.57 4.96 6.78
C PRO A 186 -12.42 5.87 6.32
N LEU A 187 -11.25 5.78 6.96
CA LEU A 187 -9.97 6.34 6.50
C LEU A 187 -9.04 5.17 6.20
N VAL A 188 -8.42 5.16 5.02
CA VAL A 188 -7.45 4.12 4.64
C VAL A 188 -6.08 4.76 4.45
N VAL A 189 -5.21 4.55 5.45
CA VAL A 189 -3.80 4.91 5.41
C VAL A 189 -3.00 3.66 5.75
N ASP A 190 -2.30 3.13 4.76
CA ASP A 190 -1.55 1.89 4.86
C ASP A 190 -0.04 2.18 4.93
N VAL A 191 0.64 1.56 5.88
CA VAL A 191 2.09 1.66 6.07
C VAL A 191 2.72 0.28 5.88
N PHE A 192 3.72 0.19 5.01
CA PHE A 192 4.46 -1.05 4.73
C PHE A 192 5.92 -0.88 5.16
N VAL A 193 6.37 -1.70 6.09
CA VAL A 193 7.76 -1.68 6.59
C VAL A 193 8.42 -3.02 6.29
N ALA A 194 9.48 -2.98 5.50
CA ALA A 194 10.24 -4.18 5.17
C ALA A 194 11.58 -3.87 4.50
N PRO A 195 12.68 -4.52 4.85
CA PRO A 195 13.92 -4.47 4.10
C PRO A 195 13.73 -5.02 2.68
N PRO A 196 14.67 -4.74 1.76
CA PRO A 196 14.64 -5.24 0.39
C PRO A 196 14.49 -6.77 0.34
N GLY A 197 13.75 -7.27 -0.67
CA GLY A 197 13.54 -8.70 -0.89
C GLY A 197 12.54 -9.37 0.06
N SER A 198 11.87 -8.63 0.94
CA SER A 198 10.89 -9.19 1.89
C SER A 198 9.47 -9.36 1.33
N GLY A 199 9.22 -8.98 0.06
CA GLY A 199 7.90 -9.07 -0.57
C GLY A 199 7.02 -7.82 -0.44
N LYS A 200 7.57 -6.68 0.04
CA LYS A 200 6.86 -5.40 0.24
C LYS A 200 6.07 -4.94 -0.98
N SER A 201 6.73 -4.78 -2.13
CA SER A 201 6.08 -4.30 -3.37
C SER A 201 5.06 -5.30 -3.90
N VAL A 202 5.29 -6.61 -3.69
CA VAL A 202 4.31 -7.66 -4.06
C VAL A 202 3.05 -7.52 -3.21
N LEU A 203 3.16 -7.36 -1.89
CA LEU A 203 2.00 -7.18 -1.00
C LEU A 203 1.23 -5.90 -1.34
N ALA A 204 1.92 -4.78 -1.55
CA ALA A 204 1.29 -3.51 -1.94
C ALA A 204 0.53 -3.65 -3.27
N ASN A 205 1.13 -4.32 -4.28
CA ASN A 205 0.47 -4.57 -5.55
C ASN A 205 -0.70 -5.57 -5.43
N THR A 206 -0.62 -6.58 -4.54
CA THR A 206 -1.75 -7.46 -4.22
C THR A 206 -2.94 -6.66 -3.68
N ILE A 207 -2.69 -5.71 -2.78
CA ILE A 207 -3.73 -4.83 -2.24
C ILE A 207 -4.33 -3.96 -3.35
N ASN A 208 -3.51 -3.42 -4.26
CA ASN A 208 -3.98 -2.63 -5.39
C ASN A 208 -4.82 -3.45 -6.39
N ILE A 209 -4.43 -4.69 -6.69
CA ILE A 209 -5.26 -5.61 -7.48
C ILE A 209 -6.58 -5.86 -6.77
N GLY A 210 -6.53 -6.14 -5.46
CA GLY A 210 -7.72 -6.32 -4.65
C GLY A 210 -8.65 -5.10 -4.66
N LEU A 211 -8.09 -3.87 -4.63
CA LEU A 211 -8.88 -2.65 -4.74
C LEU A 211 -9.62 -2.58 -6.08
N CYS A 212 -8.97 -2.95 -7.19
CA CYS A 212 -9.61 -3.03 -8.50
C CYS A 212 -10.77 -4.04 -8.55
N LEU A 213 -10.72 -5.07 -7.69
CA LEU A 213 -11.72 -6.14 -7.60
C LEU A 213 -12.68 -5.97 -6.42
N SER A 214 -12.60 -4.86 -5.68
CA SER A 214 -13.42 -4.66 -4.49
C SER A 214 -14.90 -4.46 -4.82
N PRO A 215 -15.84 -4.85 -3.93
CA PRO A 215 -17.26 -4.60 -4.12
C PRO A 215 -17.61 -3.12 -4.29
N ALA A 216 -16.84 -2.23 -3.66
CA ALA A 216 -17.01 -0.78 -3.81
C ALA A 216 -16.78 -0.29 -5.25
N VAL A 217 -15.92 -1.01 -6.00
CA VAL A 217 -15.60 -0.72 -7.40
C VAL A 217 -16.55 -1.46 -8.35
N LEU A 218 -16.75 -2.77 -8.12
CA LEU A 218 -17.52 -3.63 -9.02
C LEU A 218 -19.05 -3.48 -8.84
N GLY A 219 -19.49 -3.03 -7.68
CA GLY A 219 -20.92 -2.89 -7.35
C GLY A 219 -21.59 -1.66 -7.95
N SER A 220 -20.85 -0.73 -8.54
CA SER A 220 -21.40 0.39 -9.31
C SER A 220 -21.91 -0.11 -10.65
N GLY A 221 -23.13 0.25 -11.07
CA GLY A 221 -23.83 -0.28 -12.26
C GLY A 221 -23.06 -0.26 -13.60
N ALA A 222 -21.90 0.40 -13.67
CA ALA A 222 -20.92 0.31 -14.76
C ALA A 222 -19.54 0.14 -14.13
N PRO A 223 -19.00 -1.09 -14.03
CA PRO A 223 -17.72 -1.34 -13.40
C PRO A 223 -16.58 -0.54 -14.06
N ARG A 224 -15.96 0.35 -13.31
CA ARG A 224 -14.80 1.12 -13.71
C ARG A 224 -13.66 0.87 -12.72
N LEU A 225 -12.43 0.86 -13.20
CA LEU A 225 -11.28 0.81 -12.30
C LEU A 225 -11.32 1.97 -11.30
N PRO A 226 -10.82 1.78 -10.06
CA PRO A 226 -10.57 2.89 -9.15
C PRO A 226 -9.52 3.83 -9.74
N LEU A 227 -9.36 5.01 -9.17
CA LEU A 227 -8.24 5.88 -9.54
C LEU A 227 -7.04 5.53 -8.65
N ILE A 228 -6.02 4.92 -9.23
CA ILE A 228 -4.78 4.57 -8.52
C ILE A 228 -3.62 5.34 -9.13
N GLY A 229 -2.92 6.12 -8.31
CA GLY A 229 -1.67 6.75 -8.64
C GLY A 229 -0.55 6.17 -7.79
N LYS A 230 0.49 5.62 -8.39
CA LYS A 230 1.65 5.09 -7.67
C LYS A 230 2.93 5.76 -8.13
N LEU A 231 3.68 6.32 -7.18
CA LEU A 231 5.06 6.74 -7.37
C LEU A 231 5.98 5.58 -7.01
N ASP A 232 6.74 5.11 -7.98
CA ASP A 232 7.67 3.99 -7.87
C ASP A 232 9.11 4.47 -8.09
N ILE A 233 10.08 3.77 -7.51
CA ILE A 233 11.50 3.92 -7.83
C ILE A 233 11.98 2.60 -8.41
N GLY A 234 12.04 2.53 -9.73
CA GLY A 234 12.27 1.32 -10.49
C GLY A 234 10.99 0.77 -11.11
N ARG A 235 11.04 -0.49 -11.51
CA ARG A 235 9.96 -1.11 -12.29
C ARG A 235 9.15 -2.12 -11.47
N SER A 236 9.03 -1.91 -10.17
CA SER A 236 8.41 -2.88 -9.26
C SER A 236 6.92 -3.09 -9.52
N ALA A 237 6.23 -2.08 -10.03
CA ALA A 237 4.81 -2.13 -10.32
C ALA A 237 4.47 -2.24 -11.83
N GLU A 238 5.45 -2.38 -12.72
CA GLU A 238 5.18 -2.60 -14.16
C GLU A 238 4.34 -3.85 -14.39
N GLY A 239 4.66 -4.94 -13.67
CA GLY A 239 3.93 -6.20 -13.78
C GLY A 239 2.47 -6.09 -13.36
N PHE A 240 2.17 -5.27 -12.35
CA PHE A 240 0.81 -4.95 -11.94
C PHE A 240 0.02 -4.26 -13.07
N VAL A 241 0.58 -3.22 -13.68
CA VAL A 241 -0.08 -2.51 -14.78
C VAL A 241 -0.31 -3.43 -15.98
N ARG A 242 0.71 -4.20 -16.38
CA ARG A 242 0.58 -5.15 -17.50
C ARG A 242 -0.48 -6.22 -17.23
N LEU A 243 -0.57 -6.72 -16.00
CA LEU A 243 -1.60 -7.68 -15.61
C LEU A 243 -3.01 -7.09 -15.78
N LEU A 244 -3.20 -5.83 -15.35
CA LEU A 244 -4.47 -5.11 -15.56
C LEU A 244 -4.77 -4.91 -17.05
N GLN A 245 -3.81 -4.47 -17.84
CA GLN A 245 -3.98 -4.26 -19.29
C GLN A 245 -4.41 -5.54 -20.01
N GLU A 246 -3.85 -6.69 -19.62
CA GLU A 246 -4.22 -7.99 -20.20
C GLU A 246 -5.57 -8.53 -19.70
N ALA A 247 -5.96 -8.17 -18.49
CA ALA A 247 -7.26 -8.55 -17.92
C ALA A 247 -8.41 -7.69 -18.45
N LEU A 248 -8.12 -6.48 -18.90
CA LEU A 248 -9.13 -5.57 -19.45
C LEU A 248 -9.45 -5.89 -20.94
N PRO A 249 -10.69 -5.63 -21.38
CA PRO A 249 -11.03 -5.64 -22.79
C PRO A 249 -10.10 -4.73 -23.63
N PRO A 250 -9.85 -5.06 -24.89
CA PRO A 250 -8.89 -4.31 -25.73
C PRO A 250 -9.15 -2.80 -25.80
N ASP A 251 -10.40 -2.39 -25.82
CA ASP A 251 -10.84 -0.98 -25.86
C ASP A 251 -10.62 -0.24 -24.53
N ARG A 252 -10.40 -0.97 -23.43
CA ARG A 252 -10.17 -0.42 -22.10
C ARG A 252 -8.74 -0.58 -21.57
N ARG A 253 -7.84 -1.20 -22.30
CA ARG A 253 -6.44 -1.42 -21.89
C ARG A 253 -5.69 -0.13 -21.55
N HIS A 254 -6.08 0.96 -22.20
CA HIS A 254 -5.53 2.30 -21.97
C HIS A 254 -5.88 2.89 -20.59
N GLU A 255 -6.81 2.28 -19.85
CA GLU A 255 -7.16 2.71 -18.49
C GLU A 255 -6.03 2.42 -17.47
N ALA A 256 -5.03 1.62 -17.83
CA ALA A 256 -3.85 1.37 -16.99
C ALA A 256 -2.58 1.76 -17.76
N ALA A 257 -1.72 2.56 -17.13
CA ALA A 257 -0.49 3.08 -17.72
C ALA A 257 0.71 2.95 -16.77
N PHE A 258 1.83 2.48 -17.30
CA PHE A 258 3.13 2.52 -16.66
C PHE A 258 4.05 3.44 -17.47
N VAL A 259 4.64 4.43 -16.82
CA VAL A 259 5.53 5.39 -17.45
C VAL A 259 6.79 5.57 -16.62
N SER A 260 7.95 5.36 -17.23
CA SER A 260 9.23 5.79 -16.66
C SER A 260 9.47 7.23 -17.05
N LEU A 261 9.47 8.14 -16.09
CA LEU A 261 9.73 9.55 -16.33
C LEU A 261 11.19 9.76 -16.71
N GLN A 262 11.41 10.52 -17.78
CA GLN A 262 12.74 10.86 -18.28
C GLN A 262 12.83 12.37 -18.55
N LEU A 263 14.04 12.92 -18.49
CA LEU A 263 14.33 14.30 -18.83
C LEU A 263 14.78 14.37 -20.30
N GLY A 264 13.88 14.04 -21.22
CA GLY A 264 14.18 13.98 -22.66
C GLY A 264 12.96 14.16 -23.55
N PRO A 265 13.16 14.22 -24.87
CA PRO A 265 12.07 14.41 -25.84
C PRO A 265 10.97 13.37 -25.69
N GLY A 266 9.72 13.81 -25.77
CA GLY A 266 8.53 12.97 -25.60
C GLY A 266 8.04 12.86 -24.14
N HIS A 267 8.80 13.37 -23.18
CA HIS A 267 8.45 13.43 -21.74
C HIS A 267 8.19 14.86 -21.26
N GLU A 268 7.87 15.76 -22.19
CA GLU A 268 7.53 17.15 -21.85
C GLU A 268 6.27 17.17 -20.98
N PHE A 269 6.36 17.93 -19.90
CA PHE A 269 5.26 18.15 -18.97
C PHE A 269 5.23 19.61 -18.52
N ASN A 270 4.15 20.31 -18.82
CA ASN A 270 3.93 21.67 -18.39
C ASN A 270 3.25 21.69 -17.01
N VAL A 271 3.92 22.24 -16.01
CA VAL A 271 3.36 22.35 -14.65
C VAL A 271 2.15 23.30 -14.58
N PHE A 272 1.98 24.17 -15.60
CA PHE A 272 0.91 25.16 -15.68
C PHE A 272 -0.36 24.67 -16.38
N ASP A 273 -0.45 23.40 -16.73
CA ASP A 273 -1.67 22.84 -17.32
C ASP A 273 -2.87 22.97 -16.37
N LEU A 274 -4.01 23.37 -16.94
CA LEU A 274 -5.28 23.63 -16.24
C LEU A 274 -6.35 22.59 -16.55
N GLN A 275 -7.44 22.65 -15.80
CA GLN A 275 -8.69 21.98 -16.19
C GLN A 275 -9.19 22.57 -17.51
N VAL A 276 -9.71 21.71 -18.40
CA VAL A 276 -10.09 22.12 -19.76
C VAL A 276 -11.09 23.28 -19.76
N GLY A 277 -10.83 24.29 -20.58
CA GLY A 277 -11.64 25.49 -20.68
C GLY A 277 -11.48 26.50 -19.55
N CYS A 278 -10.65 26.23 -18.53
CA CYS A 278 -10.29 27.21 -17.51
C CYS A 278 -9.18 28.15 -18.00
N GLU A 279 -9.19 29.37 -17.52
CA GLU A 279 -8.17 30.40 -17.80
C GLU A 279 -7.18 30.58 -16.65
N TYR A 280 -7.62 30.25 -15.45
CA TYR A 280 -6.84 30.35 -14.23
C TYR A 280 -6.86 29.02 -13.48
N PRO A 281 -5.83 28.75 -12.67
CA PRO A 281 -5.74 27.52 -11.91
C PRO A 281 -6.81 27.45 -10.83
N LEU A 282 -7.35 26.25 -10.62
CA LEU A 282 -8.16 25.97 -9.44
C LEU A 282 -7.33 26.14 -8.16
N PRO A 283 -7.94 26.41 -7.00
CA PRO A 283 -7.22 26.60 -5.75
C PRO A 283 -6.18 25.52 -5.43
N LEU A 284 -6.50 24.26 -5.74
CA LEU A 284 -5.58 23.12 -5.53
C LEU A 284 -4.39 23.13 -6.52
N GLU A 285 -4.62 23.55 -7.76
CA GLU A 285 -3.59 23.64 -8.80
C GLU A 285 -2.67 24.85 -8.48
N ARG A 286 -3.26 25.95 -8.05
CA ARG A 286 -2.51 27.12 -7.59
C ARG A 286 -1.57 26.78 -6.41
N ALA A 287 -2.08 26.10 -5.40
CA ALA A 287 -1.28 25.68 -4.24
C ALA A 287 -0.10 24.78 -4.65
N PHE A 288 -0.30 23.90 -5.64
CA PHE A 288 0.78 23.10 -6.20
C PHE A 288 1.83 23.98 -6.87
N LEU A 289 1.41 24.92 -7.75
CA LEU A 289 2.32 25.84 -8.46
C LEU A 289 3.14 26.67 -7.50
N GLU A 290 2.51 27.25 -6.47
CA GLU A 290 3.20 28.02 -5.44
C GLU A 290 4.27 27.17 -4.73
N ASN A 291 3.93 25.96 -4.28
CA ASN A 291 4.89 25.06 -3.62
C ASN A 291 6.02 24.63 -4.56
N PHE A 292 5.72 24.34 -5.82
CA PHE A 292 6.71 23.92 -6.81
C PHE A 292 7.70 25.04 -7.14
N LEU A 293 7.21 26.26 -7.38
CA LEU A 293 8.07 27.41 -7.69
C LEU A 293 8.85 27.88 -6.46
N LEU A 294 8.26 27.82 -5.25
CA LEU A 294 8.99 28.10 -4.02
C LEU A 294 10.14 27.11 -3.82
N LEU A 295 9.91 25.82 -4.09
CA LEU A 295 10.97 24.82 -4.03
C LEU A 295 12.07 25.09 -5.08
N ALA A 296 11.68 25.50 -6.29
CA ALA A 296 12.61 25.82 -7.37
C ALA A 296 13.47 27.06 -7.07
N THR A 297 12.94 28.00 -6.28
CA THR A 297 13.60 29.26 -5.93
C THR A 297 14.25 29.27 -4.53
N LEU A 298 14.34 28.10 -3.86
CA LEU A 298 15.03 27.98 -2.58
C LEU A 298 16.53 28.28 -2.72
N PRO A 299 17.12 28.99 -1.74
CA PRO A 299 18.57 29.17 -1.70
C PRO A 299 19.32 27.84 -1.67
N PRO A 300 20.55 27.77 -2.18
CA PRO A 300 21.41 26.60 -1.97
C PRO A 300 21.52 26.31 -0.47
N ASP A 301 21.44 25.05 -0.12
CA ASP A 301 21.57 24.53 1.26
C ASP A 301 20.56 25.10 2.30
N SER A 302 19.50 25.77 1.84
CA SER A 302 18.40 26.24 2.69
C SER A 302 17.12 25.47 2.42
N GLN A 303 16.31 25.33 3.48
CA GLN A 303 14.96 24.79 3.41
C GLN A 303 13.88 25.87 3.59
N THR A 304 14.28 27.11 3.78
CA THR A 304 13.38 28.25 3.90
C THR A 304 13.51 29.17 2.69
N PRO A 305 12.39 29.60 2.09
CA PRO A 305 12.39 30.57 1.00
C PRO A 305 13.00 31.90 1.44
N PHE A 306 13.49 32.67 0.48
CA PHE A 306 13.83 34.06 0.72
C PHE A 306 12.62 34.87 1.22
N GLU A 307 12.86 35.87 2.05
CA GLU A 307 11.80 36.75 2.52
C GLU A 307 11.11 37.46 1.34
N GLY A 308 9.78 37.48 1.36
CA GLY A 308 8.96 38.04 0.28
C GLY A 308 8.82 37.16 -0.98
N MET A 309 9.59 36.07 -1.13
CA MET A 309 9.53 35.22 -2.32
C MET A 309 8.16 34.57 -2.52
N GLY A 310 7.45 34.21 -1.44
CA GLY A 310 6.12 33.64 -1.52
C GLY A 310 5.10 34.56 -2.17
N GLN A 311 5.11 35.85 -1.79
CA GLN A 311 4.22 36.85 -2.37
C GLN A 311 4.59 37.15 -3.82
N LEU A 312 5.87 37.19 -4.15
CA LEU A 312 6.35 37.38 -5.53
C LEU A 312 5.91 36.20 -6.42
N VAL A 313 6.12 34.96 -6.00
CA VAL A 313 5.72 33.78 -6.72
C VAL A 313 4.20 33.78 -6.99
N SER A 314 3.39 34.10 -5.97
CA SER A 314 1.94 34.19 -6.11
C SER A 314 1.50 35.21 -7.16
N LEU A 315 2.11 36.42 -7.13
CA LEU A 315 1.80 37.47 -8.11
C LEU A 315 2.28 37.12 -9.52
N VAL A 316 3.47 36.52 -9.65
CA VAL A 316 4.01 36.11 -10.96
C VAL A 316 3.15 35.00 -11.60
N ILE A 317 2.60 34.06 -10.81
CA ILE A 317 1.66 33.07 -11.30
C ILE A 317 0.42 33.77 -11.90
N ASP A 318 -0.20 34.70 -11.16
CA ASP A 318 -1.38 35.40 -11.62
C ASP A 318 -1.10 36.18 -12.90
N GLU A 319 0.02 36.86 -12.94
CA GLU A 319 0.44 37.68 -14.09
C GLU A 319 0.75 36.80 -15.31
N ALA A 320 1.40 35.65 -15.14
CA ALA A 320 1.68 34.74 -16.24
C ALA A 320 0.40 34.22 -16.91
N TYR A 321 -0.61 33.83 -16.11
CA TYR A 321 -1.90 33.45 -16.67
C TYR A 321 -2.64 34.62 -17.29
N ARG A 322 -2.63 35.79 -16.64
CA ARG A 322 -3.25 37.01 -17.18
C ARG A 322 -2.69 37.36 -18.56
N LEU A 323 -1.35 37.28 -18.71
CA LEU A 323 -0.68 37.56 -19.99
C LEU A 323 -1.06 36.59 -21.09
N CYS A 324 -1.48 35.37 -20.77
CA CYS A 324 -1.98 34.37 -21.73
C CYS A 324 -3.46 34.55 -22.11
N THR A 325 -4.17 35.52 -21.55
CA THR A 325 -5.55 35.88 -21.93
C THR A 325 -5.58 37.00 -22.95
N GLU A 326 -6.70 37.17 -23.64
CA GLU A 326 -6.94 38.31 -24.54
C GLU A 326 -6.80 39.65 -23.81
N ALA A 327 -7.36 39.76 -22.61
CA ALA A 327 -7.28 40.96 -21.78
C ALA A 327 -5.84 41.31 -21.40
N GLY A 328 -4.93 40.36 -21.36
CA GLY A 328 -3.51 40.55 -21.11
C GLY A 328 -2.67 40.87 -22.34
N GLY A 329 -3.25 40.78 -23.53
CA GLY A 329 -2.61 41.11 -24.81
C GLY A 329 -1.52 40.14 -25.28
N GLY A 330 -1.33 38.99 -24.60
CA GLY A 330 -0.30 38.01 -24.88
C GLY A 330 -0.84 36.61 -25.25
N SER A 331 -2.09 36.52 -25.68
CA SER A 331 -2.70 35.27 -26.12
C SER A 331 -1.81 34.53 -27.12
N LYS A 332 -1.61 33.24 -26.89
CA LYS A 332 -0.71 32.40 -27.73
C LYS A 332 -1.35 32.13 -29.08
N HIS A 333 -0.63 32.52 -30.17
CA HIS A 333 -1.09 32.35 -31.53
C HIS A 333 -1.24 30.86 -31.91
N TYR A 334 -2.38 30.53 -32.54
CA TYR A 334 -2.62 29.21 -33.09
C TYR A 334 -1.67 28.96 -34.28
N ARG A 335 -1.08 27.77 -34.27
CA ARG A 335 -0.19 27.30 -35.34
C ARG A 335 -0.77 26.00 -35.95
N ARG A 336 -1.31 26.09 -37.14
CA ARG A 336 -1.75 24.91 -37.88
C ARG A 336 -0.55 23.95 -38.13
N GLY A 337 -0.76 22.68 -37.95
CA GLY A 337 0.26 21.63 -38.03
C GLY A 337 0.98 21.34 -36.72
N ALA A 338 0.80 22.12 -35.67
CA ALA A 338 1.38 21.81 -34.38
C ALA A 338 0.71 20.62 -33.70
N GLU A 339 -0.63 20.49 -33.85
CA GLU A 339 -1.44 19.38 -33.35
C GLU A 339 -2.41 18.90 -34.45
N PRO A 340 -1.98 17.93 -35.29
CA PRO A 340 -2.77 17.50 -36.45
C PRO A 340 -4.17 16.97 -36.11
N GLU A 341 -4.34 16.36 -34.91
CA GLU A 341 -5.67 15.88 -34.47
C GLU A 341 -6.62 17.03 -34.15
N VAL A 342 -6.12 18.12 -33.59
CA VAL A 342 -6.87 19.36 -33.34
C VAL A 342 -7.28 19.98 -34.67
N ASP A 343 -6.33 20.12 -35.63
CA ASP A 343 -6.61 20.65 -36.95
C ASP A 343 -7.72 19.85 -37.65
N ALA A 344 -7.60 18.53 -37.67
CA ALA A 344 -8.59 17.64 -38.28
C ALA A 344 -9.98 17.74 -37.65
N ALA A 345 -10.04 17.98 -36.34
CA ALA A 345 -11.32 18.17 -35.63
C ALA A 345 -11.94 19.53 -35.98
N LEU A 346 -11.17 20.60 -36.01
CA LEU A 346 -11.64 21.91 -36.42
C LEU A 346 -12.18 21.88 -37.87
N ASP A 347 -11.45 21.24 -38.79
CA ASP A 347 -11.88 21.07 -40.17
C ASP A 347 -13.17 20.23 -40.27
N ARG A 348 -13.27 19.12 -39.54
CA ARG A 348 -14.46 18.25 -39.49
C ARG A 348 -15.71 19.02 -39.07
N HIS A 349 -15.55 19.90 -38.10
CA HIS A 349 -16.64 20.73 -37.59
C HIS A 349 -16.85 22.05 -38.36
N GLY A 350 -16.09 22.29 -39.44
CA GLY A 350 -16.20 23.53 -40.21
C GLY A 350 -15.85 24.78 -39.43
N VAL A 351 -14.97 24.68 -38.44
CA VAL A 351 -14.57 25.81 -37.58
C VAL A 351 -13.56 26.67 -38.31
N VAL A 352 -13.92 27.91 -38.56
CA VAL A 352 -12.97 28.94 -39.04
C VAL A 352 -12.59 29.77 -37.81
N LEU A 353 -11.32 29.66 -37.39
CA LEU A 353 -10.78 30.53 -36.33
C LEU A 353 -10.66 31.96 -36.86
N HIS A 354 -10.68 32.97 -35.99
CA HIS A 354 -10.63 34.38 -36.40
C HIS A 354 -9.53 34.67 -37.41
N ALA A 355 -9.88 35.28 -38.55
CA ALA A 355 -9.07 35.32 -39.73
C ALA A 355 -7.76 36.12 -39.57
N ASP A 356 -7.73 37.15 -38.72
CA ASP A 356 -6.59 38.10 -38.65
C ASP A 356 -5.52 37.67 -37.64
N SER A 357 -5.86 36.91 -36.61
CA SER A 357 -4.92 36.47 -35.57
C SER A 357 -5.51 35.34 -34.72
N PRO A 358 -5.54 34.09 -35.23
CA PRO A 358 -6.14 33.00 -34.46
C PRO A 358 -5.27 32.66 -33.24
N HIS A 359 -5.92 32.40 -32.10
CA HIS A 359 -5.27 31.99 -30.86
C HIS A 359 -5.62 30.55 -30.49
N TRP A 360 -4.77 29.88 -29.74
CA TRP A 360 -5.07 28.56 -29.21
C TRP A 360 -6.31 28.53 -28.35
N ARG A 361 -6.64 29.66 -27.67
CA ARG A 361 -7.86 29.77 -26.87
C ARG A 361 -9.12 29.66 -27.71
N ASP A 362 -9.13 30.23 -28.91
CA ASP A 362 -10.26 30.14 -29.85
C ASP A 362 -10.52 28.68 -30.24
N ALA A 363 -9.44 27.91 -30.46
CA ALA A 363 -9.53 26.49 -30.76
C ALA A 363 -10.07 25.70 -29.58
N VAL A 364 -9.61 25.98 -28.34
CA VAL A 364 -10.12 25.37 -27.11
C VAL A 364 -11.63 25.58 -27.00
N ASP A 365 -12.04 26.82 -27.14
CA ASP A 365 -13.43 27.23 -26.98
C ASP A 365 -14.33 26.60 -28.03
N ALA A 366 -13.88 26.63 -29.28
CA ALA A 366 -14.61 26.00 -30.38
C ALA A 366 -14.80 24.48 -30.21
N LEU A 367 -13.79 23.79 -29.67
CA LEU A 367 -13.83 22.35 -29.40
C LEU A 367 -14.69 22.02 -28.17
N CYS A 368 -14.64 22.85 -27.11
CA CYS A 368 -15.51 22.72 -25.95
C CYS A 368 -16.99 22.81 -26.32
N ASP A 369 -17.36 23.76 -27.16
CA ASP A 369 -18.74 23.93 -27.63
C ASP A 369 -19.30 22.74 -28.42
N ARG A 370 -18.38 21.97 -29.01
CA ARG A 370 -18.73 20.76 -29.79
C ARG A 370 -18.63 19.47 -28.99
N GLY A 371 -18.23 19.58 -27.71
CA GLY A 371 -18.05 18.42 -26.83
C GLY A 371 -16.80 17.60 -27.12
N GLU A 372 -15.85 18.12 -27.91
CA GLU A 372 -14.57 17.47 -28.23
C GLU A 372 -13.54 17.69 -27.09
N TRP A 373 -13.92 17.30 -25.88
CA TRP A 373 -13.19 17.61 -24.64
C TRP A 373 -11.73 17.18 -24.64
N ARG A 374 -11.41 15.99 -25.21
CA ARG A 374 -10.04 15.49 -25.30
C ARG A 374 -9.17 16.38 -26.19
N LEU A 375 -9.70 16.79 -27.31
CA LEU A 375 -8.99 17.66 -28.26
C LEU A 375 -8.91 19.10 -27.77
N ALA A 376 -9.92 19.56 -27.05
CA ALA A 376 -9.88 20.83 -26.33
C ALA A 376 -8.77 20.85 -25.26
N GLU A 377 -8.56 19.74 -24.51
CA GLU A 377 -7.47 19.61 -23.58
C GLU A 377 -6.08 19.65 -24.29
N VAL A 378 -5.94 18.98 -25.44
CA VAL A 378 -4.72 19.04 -26.24
C VAL A 378 -4.45 20.47 -26.74
N ALA A 379 -5.46 21.15 -27.27
CA ALA A 379 -5.32 22.55 -27.70
C ALA A 379 -4.95 23.49 -26.54
N GLN A 380 -5.52 23.27 -25.34
CA GLN A 380 -5.28 24.10 -24.17
C GLN A 380 -3.83 24.04 -23.67
N ARG A 381 -3.11 22.95 -23.87
CA ARG A 381 -1.68 22.85 -23.51
C ARG A 381 -0.83 23.93 -24.18
N HIS A 382 -1.28 24.42 -25.35
CA HIS A 382 -0.63 25.51 -26.07
C HIS A 382 -1.17 26.88 -25.68
N ALA A 383 -2.29 26.98 -24.95
CA ALA A 383 -2.92 28.23 -24.54
C ALA A 383 -2.55 28.69 -23.13
N VAL A 384 -1.79 27.89 -22.38
CA VAL A 384 -1.38 28.17 -21.00
C VAL A 384 0.07 28.60 -20.90
N PRO A 385 0.51 29.26 -19.79
CA PRO A 385 1.92 29.62 -19.61
C PRO A 385 2.85 28.38 -19.65
N ILE A 386 4.10 28.62 -19.97
CA ILE A 386 5.25 27.71 -19.75
C ILE A 386 6.27 28.43 -18.86
N LEU A 387 7.31 27.75 -18.38
CA LEU A 387 8.32 28.36 -17.48
C LEU A 387 8.93 29.65 -18.06
N GLN A 388 9.16 29.71 -19.38
CA GLN A 388 9.69 30.90 -20.04
C GLN A 388 8.76 32.12 -19.89
N ASP A 389 7.44 31.90 -19.83
CA ASP A 389 6.47 33.00 -19.68
C ASP A 389 6.55 33.67 -18.30
N LEU A 390 7.06 32.96 -17.27
CA LEU A 390 7.30 33.56 -15.95
C LEU A 390 8.38 34.63 -15.99
N VAL A 391 9.37 34.44 -16.86
CA VAL A 391 10.42 35.46 -17.06
C VAL A 391 9.82 36.75 -17.66
N GLY A 392 8.86 36.59 -18.57
CA GLY A 392 8.07 37.73 -19.08
C GLY A 392 7.18 38.35 -17.99
N ALA A 393 6.50 37.53 -17.21
CA ALA A 393 5.60 37.98 -16.15
C ALA A 393 6.32 38.75 -15.03
N VAL A 394 7.48 38.27 -14.58
CA VAL A 394 8.26 38.98 -13.52
C VAL A 394 8.77 40.35 -13.98
N ARG A 395 8.93 40.54 -15.28
CA ARG A 395 9.36 41.80 -15.89
C ARG A 395 8.21 42.79 -16.19
N SER A 396 6.95 42.37 -16.02
CA SER A 396 5.78 43.22 -16.24
C SER A 396 5.76 44.39 -15.25
N ASP A 397 5.19 45.54 -15.68
CA ASP A 397 5.10 46.74 -14.85
C ASP A 397 4.36 46.46 -13.53
N GLY A 398 3.27 45.66 -13.56
CA GLY A 398 2.49 45.33 -12.36
C GLY A 398 3.29 44.57 -11.30
N VAL A 399 4.19 43.68 -11.71
CA VAL A 399 5.06 42.92 -10.77
C VAL A 399 6.21 43.81 -10.31
N ARG A 400 6.81 44.55 -11.21
CA ARG A 400 7.92 45.48 -10.89
C ARG A 400 7.49 46.56 -9.90
N ASP A 401 6.37 47.22 -10.14
CA ASP A 401 5.85 48.26 -9.24
C ASP A 401 5.62 47.74 -7.81
N ALA A 402 5.19 46.50 -7.69
CA ALA A 402 4.93 45.88 -6.40
C ALA A 402 6.20 45.39 -5.66
N PHE A 403 7.25 44.98 -6.41
CA PHE A 403 8.40 44.27 -5.83
C PHE A 403 9.76 44.89 -6.14
N ASP A 404 9.84 46.00 -6.89
CA ASP A 404 11.13 46.64 -7.27
C ASP A 404 11.94 47.10 -6.06
N ALA A 405 11.28 47.50 -4.97
CA ALA A 405 11.90 47.89 -3.71
C ALA A 405 12.31 46.69 -2.81
N LEU A 406 11.86 45.45 -3.12
CA LEU A 406 12.19 44.31 -2.29
C LEU A 406 13.56 43.73 -2.64
N HIS A 407 14.51 43.92 -1.72
CA HIS A 407 15.85 43.33 -1.82
C HIS A 407 15.98 42.14 -0.88
N ILE A 408 16.59 41.07 -1.37
CA ILE A 408 16.89 39.87 -0.57
C ILE A 408 18.02 40.23 0.42
N PRO A 409 17.77 40.18 1.74
CA PRO A 409 18.77 40.62 2.73
C PRO A 409 20.11 39.87 2.64
N GLN A 410 20.08 38.59 2.22
CA GLN A 410 21.26 37.73 2.15
C GLN A 410 22.17 38.04 0.96
N THR A 411 21.64 38.55 -0.14
CA THR A 411 22.40 38.83 -1.38
C THR A 411 22.47 40.28 -1.75
N GLY A 412 21.57 41.14 -1.23
CA GLY A 412 21.42 42.55 -1.62
C GLY A 412 20.80 42.75 -3.02
N GLU A 413 20.45 41.67 -3.72
CA GLU A 413 19.83 41.70 -5.06
C GLU A 413 18.31 41.90 -4.97
N ARG A 414 17.69 42.38 -6.02
CA ARG A 414 16.22 42.48 -6.10
C ARG A 414 15.60 41.08 -6.14
N ALA A 415 14.48 40.91 -5.44
CA ALA A 415 13.79 39.65 -5.42
C ALA A 415 13.35 39.16 -6.83
N THR A 416 12.97 40.08 -7.72
CA THR A 416 12.62 39.84 -9.12
C THR A 416 13.81 39.29 -9.93
N GLU A 417 15.02 39.84 -9.75
CA GLU A 417 16.25 39.39 -10.43
C GLU A 417 16.68 38.00 -9.93
N VAL A 418 16.55 37.77 -8.63
CA VAL A 418 16.82 36.44 -8.02
C VAL A 418 15.82 35.40 -8.55
N PHE A 419 14.55 35.72 -8.58
CA PHE A 419 13.50 34.84 -9.13
C PHE A 419 13.81 34.48 -10.60
N GLU A 420 14.04 35.46 -11.44
CA GLU A 420 14.37 35.27 -12.86
C GLU A 420 15.56 34.33 -13.03
N ARG A 421 16.66 34.56 -12.31
CA ARG A 421 17.85 33.69 -12.36
C ARG A 421 17.57 32.25 -12.00
N TYR A 422 16.73 32.01 -10.99
CA TYR A 422 16.35 30.64 -10.59
C TYR A 422 15.45 29.96 -11.63
N ILE A 423 14.53 30.71 -12.25
CA ILE A 423 13.68 30.13 -13.33
C ILE A 423 14.52 29.83 -14.56
N ASP A 424 15.46 30.69 -14.95
CA ASP A 424 16.39 30.42 -16.06
C ASP A 424 17.27 29.18 -15.78
N ASP A 425 17.71 28.98 -14.54
CA ASP A 425 18.44 27.80 -14.15
C ASP A 425 17.55 26.54 -14.21
N LEU A 426 16.30 26.65 -13.76
CA LEU A 426 15.31 25.57 -13.86
C LEU A 426 15.06 25.15 -15.31
N ILE A 427 14.89 26.11 -16.23
CA ILE A 427 14.69 25.86 -17.66
C ILE A 427 15.91 25.15 -18.27
N ARG A 428 17.12 25.58 -17.93
CA ARG A 428 18.36 24.94 -18.42
C ARG A 428 18.53 23.51 -17.92
N ARG A 429 18.17 23.26 -16.66
CA ARG A 429 18.27 21.90 -16.06
C ARG A 429 17.18 20.97 -16.53
N PHE A 430 15.97 21.48 -16.72
CA PHE A 430 14.78 20.72 -17.03
C PHE A 430 14.03 21.30 -18.23
N PRO A 431 14.62 21.27 -19.44
CA PRO A 431 13.97 21.83 -20.63
C PRO A 431 12.62 21.15 -20.95
N THR A 432 12.42 19.91 -20.49
CA THR A 432 11.16 19.18 -20.62
C THR A 432 9.99 19.81 -19.83
N LEU A 433 10.26 20.66 -18.84
CA LEU A 433 9.25 21.41 -18.10
C LEU A 433 8.90 22.75 -18.77
N ASN A 434 9.61 23.14 -19.81
CA ASN A 434 9.43 24.41 -20.54
C ASN A 434 8.83 24.22 -21.93
N ALA A 435 7.88 23.31 -22.07
CA ALA A 435 7.22 23.03 -23.33
C ALA A 435 5.76 22.58 -23.05
N PRO A 436 4.85 22.65 -24.04
CA PRO A 436 3.53 22.05 -23.93
C PRO A 436 3.61 20.56 -23.60
N THR A 437 2.71 20.07 -22.76
CA THR A 437 2.70 18.69 -22.29
C THR A 437 2.51 17.71 -23.43
N ARG A 438 3.44 16.78 -23.58
CA ARG A 438 3.33 15.59 -24.42
C ARG A 438 3.10 14.32 -23.62
N LEU A 439 3.59 14.29 -22.38
CA LEU A 439 3.34 13.20 -21.44
C LEU A 439 1.87 13.22 -21.01
N ALA A 440 1.02 12.51 -21.74
CA ALA A 440 -0.42 12.48 -21.47
C ALA A 440 -0.85 11.07 -21.11
N PHE A 441 -1.56 10.95 -20.00
CA PHE A 441 -2.12 9.68 -19.54
C PHE A 441 -3.54 9.44 -20.09
N GLY A 442 -4.11 10.41 -20.79
CA GLY A 442 -5.44 10.33 -21.37
C GLY A 442 -6.49 9.95 -20.31
N PRO A 443 -7.38 8.99 -20.60
CA PRO A 443 -8.39 8.50 -19.67
C PRO A 443 -7.87 7.42 -18.71
N ALA A 444 -6.53 7.28 -18.51
CA ALA A 444 -5.98 6.29 -17.60
C ALA A 444 -6.46 6.50 -16.17
N ARG A 445 -6.86 5.42 -15.53
CA ARG A 445 -7.37 5.39 -14.15
C ARG A 445 -6.35 4.81 -13.18
N VAL A 446 -5.49 3.92 -13.66
CA VAL A 446 -4.36 3.37 -12.90
C VAL A 446 -3.08 3.86 -13.56
N ILE A 447 -2.34 4.70 -12.85
CA ILE A 447 -1.11 5.31 -13.34
C ILE A 447 0.03 4.95 -12.39
N VAL A 448 1.04 4.29 -12.91
CA VAL A 448 2.30 4.07 -12.18
C VAL A 448 3.39 4.88 -12.84
N LEU A 449 4.00 5.76 -12.08
CA LEU A 449 5.08 6.63 -12.52
C LEU A 449 6.39 6.19 -11.86
N ASP A 450 7.32 5.69 -12.67
CA ASP A 450 8.65 5.35 -12.23
C ASP A 450 9.57 6.57 -12.32
N LEU A 451 10.12 6.97 -11.19
CA LEU A 451 11.00 8.14 -11.03
C LEU A 451 12.50 7.78 -11.00
N GLN A 452 12.88 6.52 -11.22
CA GLN A 452 14.29 6.07 -11.04
C GLN A 452 15.28 6.91 -11.83
N ALA A 453 14.96 7.26 -13.07
CA ALA A 453 15.86 8.02 -13.94
C ALA A 453 15.99 9.51 -13.56
N VAL A 454 15.02 10.04 -12.81
CA VAL A 454 14.93 11.49 -12.51
C VAL A 454 15.09 11.83 -11.02
N ALA A 455 15.15 10.81 -10.14
CA ALA A 455 15.29 10.96 -8.69
C ALA A 455 16.70 10.49 -8.19
N PRO A 456 17.77 11.24 -8.51
CA PRO A 456 19.12 10.92 -8.06
C PRO A 456 19.27 11.15 -6.55
N THR A 457 20.32 10.58 -5.95
CA THR A 457 20.67 10.75 -4.55
C THR A 457 22.16 11.06 -4.38
N GLY A 458 22.56 11.52 -3.20
CA GLY A 458 23.97 11.63 -2.82
C GLY A 458 24.54 13.05 -2.74
N SER A 459 23.77 14.09 -3.12
CA SER A 459 24.14 15.50 -2.93
C SER A 459 22.92 16.35 -2.63
N ALA A 460 23.10 17.57 -2.08
CA ALA A 460 22.01 18.50 -1.83
C ALA A 460 21.23 18.84 -3.12
N ALA A 461 21.94 19.05 -4.24
CA ALA A 461 21.32 19.29 -5.53
C ALA A 461 20.53 18.10 -6.05
N ALA A 462 21.04 16.87 -5.89
CA ALA A 462 20.36 15.64 -6.24
C ALA A 462 19.10 15.43 -5.39
N ASN A 463 19.19 15.67 -4.09
CA ASN A 463 18.04 15.56 -3.18
C ASN A 463 16.94 16.58 -3.55
N ARG A 464 17.31 17.82 -3.89
CA ARG A 464 16.38 18.85 -4.35
C ARG A 464 15.69 18.44 -5.67
N GLN A 465 16.45 17.90 -6.62
CA GLN A 465 15.86 17.35 -7.84
C GLN A 465 14.86 16.25 -7.54
N THR A 466 15.21 15.32 -6.66
CA THR A 466 14.32 14.24 -6.22
C THR A 466 13.05 14.78 -5.58
N GLU A 467 13.16 15.79 -4.72
CA GLU A 467 12.03 16.48 -4.11
C GLU A 467 11.09 17.10 -5.16
N MET A 468 11.66 17.82 -6.12
CA MET A 468 10.88 18.40 -7.24
C MET A 468 10.17 17.32 -8.06
N MET A 469 10.85 16.20 -8.36
CA MET A 469 10.27 15.10 -9.15
C MET A 469 9.20 14.35 -8.40
N TYR A 470 9.29 14.21 -7.07
CA TYR A 470 8.21 13.64 -6.26
C TYR A 470 6.97 14.55 -6.22
N LEU A 471 7.15 15.87 -6.03
CA LEU A 471 6.02 16.83 -6.09
C LEU A 471 5.36 16.83 -7.47
N LEU A 472 6.18 16.87 -8.52
CA LEU A 472 5.70 16.79 -9.91
C LEU A 472 4.97 15.47 -10.17
N GLY A 473 5.60 14.35 -9.82
CA GLY A 473 5.01 13.02 -9.99
C GLY A 473 3.68 12.88 -9.27
N ARG A 474 3.59 13.34 -8.01
CA ARG A 474 2.32 13.36 -7.26
C ARG A 474 1.28 14.22 -7.98
N HIS A 475 1.65 15.40 -8.47
CA HIS A 475 0.74 16.26 -9.22
C HIS A 475 0.23 15.54 -10.48
N VAL A 476 1.13 14.95 -11.26
CA VAL A 476 0.79 14.24 -12.50
C VAL A 476 -0.23 13.12 -12.28
N ILE A 477 -0.02 12.28 -11.26
CA ILE A 477 -0.89 11.12 -11.02
C ILE A 477 -2.16 11.45 -10.23
N ALA A 478 -2.13 12.48 -9.38
CA ALA A 478 -3.19 12.72 -8.39
C ALA A 478 -3.87 14.08 -8.48
N ARG A 479 -3.54 14.95 -9.47
CA ARG A 479 -4.16 16.29 -9.60
C ARG A 479 -5.68 16.25 -9.66
N ASN A 480 -6.25 15.20 -10.25
CA ASN A 480 -7.69 15.03 -10.37
C ASN A 480 -8.32 14.29 -9.17
N PHE A 481 -7.51 13.76 -8.23
CA PHE A 481 -8.03 12.95 -7.11
C PHE A 481 -8.71 13.80 -6.04
N PHE A 482 -8.32 15.06 -5.94
CA PHE A 482 -8.83 16.02 -4.95
C PHE A 482 -9.86 16.99 -5.54
N LEU A 483 -10.32 16.74 -6.78
CA LEU A 483 -11.41 17.53 -7.38
C LEU A 483 -12.69 17.36 -6.56
N HIS A 484 -13.35 18.49 -6.29
CA HIS A 484 -14.57 18.55 -5.49
C HIS A 484 -15.59 19.46 -6.18
N PRO A 485 -16.91 19.18 -6.07
CA PRO A 485 -17.95 20.06 -6.60
C PRO A 485 -17.85 21.52 -6.13
N ASP A 486 -17.29 21.77 -4.96
CA ASP A 486 -17.07 23.13 -4.42
C ASP A 486 -16.13 23.99 -5.27
N TYR A 487 -15.37 23.39 -6.17
CA TYR A 487 -14.52 24.14 -7.12
C TYR A 487 -15.29 24.63 -8.35
N LEU A 488 -16.56 24.24 -8.55
CA LEU A 488 -17.37 24.68 -9.70
C LEU A 488 -17.53 26.20 -9.83
N PRO A 489 -17.58 27.01 -8.74
CA PRO A 489 -17.60 28.46 -8.87
C PRO A 489 -16.37 29.07 -9.57
N PHE A 490 -15.20 28.39 -9.51
CA PHE A 490 -13.97 28.81 -10.17
C PHE A 490 -13.89 28.40 -11.65
N VAL A 491 -14.85 27.59 -12.10
CA VAL A 491 -14.92 27.10 -13.49
C VAL A 491 -15.81 28.03 -14.33
N PRO A 492 -15.36 28.46 -15.53
CA PRO A 492 -16.16 29.27 -16.44
C PRO A 492 -17.52 28.63 -16.71
N GLU A 493 -18.57 29.48 -16.80
CA GLU A 493 -19.96 29.04 -17.02
C GLU A 493 -20.11 28.08 -18.21
N ARG A 494 -19.43 28.39 -19.30
CA ARG A 494 -19.44 27.67 -20.57
C ARG A 494 -19.10 26.18 -20.42
N VAL A 495 -18.13 25.82 -19.56
CA VAL A 495 -17.65 24.43 -19.35
C VAL A 495 -18.11 23.83 -18.02
N ARG A 496 -18.85 24.59 -17.20
CA ARG A 496 -19.27 24.18 -15.84
C ARG A 496 -20.10 22.90 -15.83
N ALA A 497 -20.97 22.71 -16.81
CA ALA A 497 -21.79 21.50 -16.90
C ALA A 497 -20.94 20.23 -17.11
N HIS A 498 -19.90 20.32 -17.95
CA HIS A 498 -18.94 19.24 -18.15
C HIS A 498 -18.17 18.93 -16.87
N HIS A 499 -17.62 19.96 -16.21
CA HIS A 499 -16.85 19.79 -14.98
C HIS A 499 -17.70 19.32 -13.81
N ARG A 500 -18.97 19.70 -13.71
CA ARG A 500 -19.88 19.19 -12.68
C ARG A 500 -19.93 17.66 -12.70
N LYS A 501 -20.09 17.07 -13.90
CA LYS A 501 -20.09 15.61 -14.04
C LYS A 501 -18.74 14.99 -13.63
N ARG A 502 -17.62 15.56 -14.11
CA ARG A 502 -16.27 15.08 -13.79
C ARG A 502 -15.94 15.20 -12.31
N PHE A 503 -16.25 16.34 -11.68
CA PHE A 503 -15.93 16.57 -10.27
C PHE A 503 -16.76 15.69 -9.35
N THR A 504 -18.04 15.47 -9.68
CA THR A 504 -18.91 14.53 -8.96
C THR A 504 -18.38 13.10 -9.10
N GLU A 505 -18.05 12.65 -10.32
CA GLU A 505 -17.46 11.32 -10.54
C GLU A 505 -16.12 11.15 -9.78
N ALA A 506 -15.25 12.16 -9.86
CA ALA A 506 -13.97 12.12 -9.14
C ALA A 506 -14.18 12.07 -7.63
N TYR A 507 -15.15 12.81 -7.09
CA TYR A 507 -15.46 12.83 -5.66
C TYR A 507 -15.97 11.48 -5.16
N GLU A 508 -16.88 10.84 -5.90
CA GLU A 508 -17.50 9.57 -5.53
C GLU A 508 -16.60 8.35 -5.74
N THR A 509 -15.67 8.42 -6.70
CA THR A 509 -14.77 7.30 -7.03
C THR A 509 -13.79 7.04 -5.89
N VAL A 510 -13.55 5.76 -5.58
CA VAL A 510 -12.46 5.34 -4.69
C VAL A 510 -11.12 5.64 -5.35
N LYS A 511 -10.24 6.28 -4.62
CA LYS A 511 -8.92 6.70 -5.08
C LYS A 511 -7.82 6.22 -4.15
N ARG A 512 -6.65 5.96 -4.70
CA ARG A 512 -5.47 5.57 -3.92
C ARG A 512 -4.21 6.21 -4.48
N VAL A 513 -3.39 6.76 -3.59
CA VAL A 513 -2.04 7.25 -3.89
C VAL A 513 -1.04 6.43 -3.10
N ASP A 514 -0.13 5.76 -3.80
CA ASP A 514 0.95 4.98 -3.20
C ASP A 514 2.30 5.64 -3.41
N TYR A 515 3.08 5.73 -2.34
CA TYR A 515 4.47 6.15 -2.34
C TYR A 515 5.35 4.95 -2.03
N ASP A 516 6.04 4.42 -3.05
CA ASP A 516 7.05 3.38 -2.83
C ASP A 516 8.43 4.01 -2.56
N GLU A 517 9.29 3.28 -1.85
CA GLU A 517 10.63 3.74 -1.45
C GLU A 517 10.61 5.10 -0.73
N TRP A 518 9.67 5.30 0.21
CA TRP A 518 9.42 6.55 0.92
C TRP A 518 10.67 7.15 1.61
N HIS A 519 11.66 6.32 1.94
CA HIS A 519 12.95 6.77 2.48
C HIS A 519 13.68 7.76 1.57
N ARG A 520 13.44 7.76 0.26
CA ARG A 520 14.01 8.71 -0.70
C ARG A 520 13.59 10.16 -0.43
N THR A 521 12.54 10.36 0.34
CA THR A 521 12.04 11.70 0.70
C THR A 521 12.60 12.24 2.01
N GLN A 522 13.59 11.59 2.65
CA GLN A 522 14.12 12.00 3.95
C GLN A 522 14.65 13.43 3.98
N GLY A 523 15.25 13.90 2.90
CA GLY A 523 15.72 15.28 2.76
C GLY A 523 14.69 16.27 2.23
N SER A 524 13.39 15.89 2.18
CA SER A 524 12.36 16.62 1.43
C SER A 524 11.17 17.05 2.31
N PRO A 525 11.31 18.12 3.13
CA PRO A 525 10.24 18.55 4.04
C PRO A 525 8.92 18.88 3.32
N LEU A 526 8.98 19.50 2.15
CA LEU A 526 7.77 19.90 1.41
C LEU A 526 6.98 18.69 0.89
N VAL A 527 7.68 17.66 0.40
CA VAL A 527 7.01 16.38 -0.01
C VAL A 527 6.33 15.76 1.20
N ARG A 528 7.01 15.72 2.35
CA ARG A 528 6.45 15.16 3.59
C ARG A 528 5.25 15.94 4.10
N GLN A 529 5.32 17.26 4.12
CA GLN A 529 4.20 18.14 4.47
C GLN A 529 3.01 17.96 3.51
N GLN A 530 3.27 17.82 2.21
CA GLN A 530 2.21 17.55 1.24
C GLN A 530 1.55 16.19 1.49
N ALA A 531 2.34 15.14 1.74
CA ALA A 531 1.81 13.82 2.05
C ALA A 531 1.01 13.80 3.36
N GLU A 532 1.47 14.49 4.41
CA GLU A 532 0.71 14.64 5.65
C GLU A 532 -0.59 15.42 5.45
N ARG A 533 -0.60 16.42 4.57
CA ARG A 533 -1.83 17.13 4.17
C ARG A 533 -2.79 16.17 3.47
N ASP A 534 -2.28 15.38 2.51
CA ASP A 534 -3.06 14.37 1.80
C ASP A 534 -3.67 13.35 2.77
N VAL A 535 -2.93 12.93 3.81
CA VAL A 535 -3.44 12.04 4.87
C VAL A 535 -4.60 12.69 5.64
N ARG A 536 -4.48 13.96 6.03
CA ARG A 536 -5.52 14.67 6.78
C ARG A 536 -6.79 14.93 5.96
N GLU A 537 -6.62 15.19 4.67
CA GLU A 537 -7.72 15.55 3.77
C GLU A 537 -8.28 14.35 3.01
N GLY A 538 -7.52 13.25 2.92
CA GLY A 538 -7.86 12.08 2.10
C GLY A 538 -9.27 11.54 2.34
N ARG A 539 -9.71 11.47 3.60
CA ARG A 539 -11.06 11.02 3.95
C ARG A 539 -12.15 11.84 3.29
N LYS A 540 -11.99 13.17 3.22
CA LYS A 540 -13.00 14.07 2.62
C LYS A 540 -13.15 13.83 1.12
N HIS A 541 -12.09 13.38 0.47
CA HIS A 541 -12.03 13.17 -0.97
C HIS A 541 -12.08 11.70 -1.39
N ASN A 542 -12.35 10.78 -0.46
CA ASN A 542 -12.31 9.34 -0.71
C ASN A 542 -10.95 8.88 -1.29
N VAL A 543 -9.86 9.47 -0.79
CA VAL A 543 -8.48 9.15 -1.18
C VAL A 543 -7.82 8.30 -0.10
N GLN A 544 -7.39 7.12 -0.48
CA GLN A 544 -6.57 6.22 0.31
C GLN A 544 -5.09 6.53 0.09
N LEU A 545 -4.25 6.25 1.08
CA LEU A 545 -2.82 6.50 1.00
C LEU A 545 -2.03 5.26 1.41
N GLY A 546 -0.99 4.95 0.64
CA GLY A 546 -0.04 3.88 0.93
C GLY A 546 1.39 4.40 0.99
N PHE A 547 2.10 4.09 2.06
CA PHE A 547 3.51 4.46 2.25
C PHE A 547 4.33 3.20 2.46
N ALA A 548 5.31 2.98 1.59
CA ALA A 548 6.17 1.82 1.68
C ALA A 548 7.63 2.24 1.87
N SER A 549 8.26 1.79 2.95
CA SER A 549 9.65 2.10 3.26
C SER A 549 10.42 0.88 3.76
N GLN A 550 11.75 1.02 3.77
CA GLN A 550 12.64 -0.04 4.24
C GLN A 550 12.72 -0.07 5.76
N ARG A 551 12.57 1.09 6.42
CA ARG A 551 12.61 1.24 7.87
C ARG A 551 11.44 2.08 8.37
N LEU A 552 11.01 1.80 9.60
CA LEU A 552 9.93 2.56 10.23
C LEU A 552 10.33 4.02 10.50
N GLY A 553 11.57 4.26 10.88
CA GLY A 553 12.10 5.61 11.13
C GLY A 553 12.04 6.56 9.94
N ASP A 554 11.89 6.04 8.72
CA ASP A 554 11.71 6.85 7.51
C ASP A 554 10.33 7.53 7.47
N ILE A 555 9.33 6.94 8.15
CA ILE A 555 7.94 7.39 8.12
C ILE A 555 7.69 8.38 9.26
N GLY A 556 7.15 9.56 8.92
CA GLY A 556 6.88 10.61 9.89
C GLY A 556 5.81 10.22 10.91
N GLU A 557 5.93 10.73 12.14
CA GLU A 557 4.97 10.48 13.23
C GLU A 557 3.53 10.84 12.84
N GLY A 558 3.34 11.93 12.08
CA GLY A 558 2.01 12.35 11.63
C GLY A 558 1.32 11.32 10.73
N ILE A 559 2.07 10.59 9.90
CA ILE A 559 1.55 9.52 9.04
C ILE A 559 1.25 8.28 9.88
N ILE A 560 2.18 7.89 10.79
CA ILE A 560 2.00 6.72 11.66
C ILE A 560 0.78 6.88 12.55
N ALA A 561 0.62 8.05 13.17
CA ALA A 561 -0.51 8.33 14.06
C ALA A 561 -1.88 8.21 13.37
N GLN A 562 -1.94 8.48 12.06
CA GLN A 562 -3.17 8.37 11.27
C GLN A 562 -3.28 7.06 10.48
N SER A 563 -2.24 6.21 10.53
CA SER A 563 -2.26 4.93 9.82
C SER A 563 -3.31 3.99 10.42
N THR A 564 -4.13 3.42 9.54
CA THR A 564 -5.20 2.48 9.89
C THR A 564 -4.87 1.04 9.59
N ALA A 565 -3.83 0.79 8.76
CA ALA A 565 -3.20 -0.52 8.65
C ALA A 565 -1.68 -0.39 8.55
N ARG A 566 -1.00 -1.27 9.25
CA ARG A 566 0.46 -1.33 9.30
C ARG A 566 0.87 -2.76 8.99
N PHE A 567 1.69 -2.93 7.97
CA PHE A 567 2.14 -4.23 7.47
C PHE A 567 3.64 -4.36 7.69
N VAL A 568 4.04 -5.25 8.57
CA VAL A 568 5.45 -5.55 8.87
C VAL A 568 5.79 -6.90 8.26
N LEU A 569 6.67 -6.93 7.26
CA LEU A 569 7.02 -8.17 6.56
C LEU A 569 8.32 -8.79 7.08
N ARG A 570 9.22 -7.97 7.54
CA ARG A 570 10.47 -8.38 8.17
C ARG A 570 11.03 -7.22 8.96
N VAL A 571 11.79 -7.52 10.01
CA VAL A 571 12.51 -6.54 10.80
C VAL A 571 14.01 -6.85 10.68
N GLY A 572 14.83 -5.82 10.55
CA GLY A 572 16.27 -5.99 10.28
C GLY A 572 17.06 -6.46 11.50
N ASP A 573 16.92 -5.77 12.62
CA ASP A 573 17.63 -6.06 13.86
C ASP A 573 16.76 -5.84 15.11
N GLY A 574 17.34 -6.05 16.30
CA GLY A 574 16.62 -5.91 17.56
C GLY A 574 16.16 -4.48 17.85
N ARG A 575 16.92 -3.45 17.44
CA ARG A 575 16.57 -2.04 17.67
C ARG A 575 15.40 -1.62 16.79
N GLU A 576 15.41 -2.05 15.56
CA GLU A 576 14.30 -1.81 14.63
C GLU A 576 13.03 -2.52 15.09
N LEU A 577 13.17 -3.73 15.68
CA LEU A 577 12.03 -4.42 16.30
C LEU A 577 11.46 -3.64 17.48
N ASP A 578 12.33 -3.15 18.37
CA ASP A 578 11.90 -2.37 19.53
C ASP A 578 11.18 -1.08 19.09
N GLU A 579 11.68 -0.40 18.07
CA GLU A 579 11.01 0.76 17.44
C GLU A 579 9.62 0.39 16.87
N VAL A 580 9.51 -0.74 16.18
CA VAL A 580 8.23 -1.23 15.62
C VAL A 580 7.24 -1.57 16.73
N VAL A 581 7.71 -2.23 17.80
CA VAL A 581 6.89 -2.59 18.97
C VAL A 581 6.34 -1.34 19.63
N GLU A 582 7.20 -0.36 19.91
CA GLU A 582 6.83 0.89 20.58
C GLU A 582 5.88 1.74 19.73
N ARG A 583 6.28 2.07 18.49
CA ARG A 583 5.52 3.00 17.65
C ARG A 583 4.23 2.41 17.09
N PHE A 584 4.14 1.09 16.95
CA PHE A 584 2.90 0.42 16.51
C PHE A 584 2.05 -0.07 17.69
N GLY A 585 2.59 -0.01 18.91
CA GLY A 585 1.89 -0.45 20.11
C GLY A 585 1.60 -1.96 20.10
N LEU A 586 2.57 -2.78 19.68
CA LEU A 586 2.37 -4.22 19.55
C LEU A 586 2.25 -4.90 20.92
N SER A 587 1.37 -5.89 20.98
CA SER A 587 1.32 -6.82 22.11
C SER A 587 2.62 -7.64 22.20
N GLU A 588 2.91 -8.16 23.39
CA GLU A 588 4.06 -9.02 23.60
C GLU A 588 4.04 -10.27 22.70
N ALA A 589 2.85 -10.84 22.47
CA ALA A 589 2.66 -11.95 21.56
C ALA A 589 3.03 -11.58 20.11
N SER A 590 2.59 -10.43 19.62
CA SER A 590 2.92 -9.94 18.29
C SER A 590 4.38 -9.55 18.14
N ALA A 591 5.02 -9.03 19.20
CA ALA A 591 6.46 -8.78 19.20
C ALA A 591 7.27 -10.07 19.06
N LYS A 592 6.88 -11.17 19.73
CA LYS A 592 7.47 -12.50 19.56
C LYS A 592 7.27 -13.02 18.13
N VAL A 593 6.07 -12.86 17.57
CA VAL A 593 5.76 -13.23 16.18
C VAL A 593 6.64 -12.44 15.22
N ALA A 594 6.76 -11.12 15.38
CA ALA A 594 7.60 -10.28 14.54
C ALA A 594 9.07 -10.73 14.55
N ARG A 595 9.59 -11.12 15.71
CA ARG A 595 10.97 -11.60 15.89
C ARG A 595 11.25 -12.95 15.22
N HIS A 596 10.32 -13.90 15.30
CA HIS A 596 10.60 -15.30 14.95
C HIS A 596 9.91 -15.80 13.68
N ARG A 597 8.83 -15.14 13.25
CA ARG A 597 7.98 -15.65 12.16
C ARG A 597 8.06 -14.82 10.88
N LEU A 598 8.58 -13.60 10.93
CA LEU A 598 8.73 -12.72 9.77
C LEU A 598 10.07 -12.99 9.08
N THR A 599 10.17 -14.09 8.38
CA THR A 599 11.43 -14.59 7.77
C THR A 599 11.62 -14.21 6.32
N GLY A 600 10.67 -13.45 5.73
CA GLY A 600 10.63 -13.16 4.29
C GLY A 600 9.89 -14.24 3.49
N PRO A 601 9.86 -14.14 2.15
CA PRO A 601 9.15 -15.07 1.28
C PRO A 601 9.61 -16.51 1.44
N ARG A 602 8.65 -17.45 1.45
CA ARG A 602 8.83 -18.89 1.55
C ARG A 602 8.03 -19.59 0.45
N LEU A 603 8.12 -20.93 0.39
CA LEU A 603 7.38 -21.75 -0.58
C LEU A 603 5.86 -21.66 -0.41
N ASP A 604 5.39 -21.38 0.80
CA ASP A 604 3.98 -21.26 1.17
C ASP A 604 3.46 -19.81 1.09
N GLY A 605 4.32 -18.85 0.75
CA GLY A 605 4.00 -17.44 0.61
C GLY A 605 4.91 -16.53 1.45
N ALA A 606 4.60 -15.25 1.49
CA ALA A 606 5.32 -14.25 2.27
C ALA A 606 4.58 -13.95 3.58
N PRO A 607 5.12 -14.33 4.77
CA PRO A 607 4.50 -14.00 6.05
C PRO A 607 4.68 -12.51 6.35
N PHE A 608 3.66 -11.92 6.97
CA PHE A 608 3.65 -10.55 7.45
C PHE A 608 2.76 -10.40 8.68
N LEU A 609 3.07 -9.46 9.54
CA LEU A 609 2.21 -9.05 10.64
C LEU A 609 1.34 -7.88 10.16
N ALA A 610 0.03 -8.04 10.22
CA ALA A 610 -0.94 -7.00 9.97
C ALA A 610 -1.41 -6.42 11.31
N VAL A 611 -1.29 -5.09 11.46
CA VAL A 611 -1.82 -4.33 12.58
C VAL A 611 -2.88 -3.39 12.03
N ILE A 612 -4.15 -3.65 12.31
CA ILE A 612 -5.28 -2.97 11.68
C ILE A 612 -6.15 -2.33 12.76
N ALA A 613 -6.36 -1.03 12.63
CA ALA A 613 -7.29 -0.28 13.44
C ALA A 613 -8.63 -0.16 12.70
N THR A 614 -9.71 -0.58 13.36
CA THR A 614 -11.09 -0.41 12.91
C THR A 614 -11.88 0.42 13.93
N GLU A 615 -13.09 0.85 13.61
CA GLU A 615 -13.94 1.51 14.61
C GLU A 615 -14.20 0.57 15.77
N GLY A 616 -13.59 0.88 16.94
CA GLY A 616 -13.79 0.15 18.20
C GLY A 616 -12.93 -1.10 18.40
N ALA A 617 -12.01 -1.46 17.49
CA ALA A 617 -11.13 -2.61 17.68
C ALA A 617 -9.75 -2.41 17.05
N HIS A 618 -8.75 -3.04 17.68
CA HIS A 618 -7.38 -3.12 17.20
C HIS A 618 -7.04 -4.60 16.95
N TRP A 619 -6.55 -4.89 15.76
CA TRP A 619 -6.29 -6.24 15.28
C TRP A 619 -4.81 -6.43 15.01
N GLU A 620 -4.22 -7.43 15.61
CA GLU A 620 -2.85 -7.86 15.34
C GLU A 620 -2.90 -9.30 14.85
N GLN A 621 -2.56 -9.54 13.59
CA GLN A 621 -2.68 -10.85 12.98
C GLN A 621 -1.47 -11.21 12.12
N LEU A 622 -0.85 -12.36 12.40
CA LEU A 622 0.09 -12.98 11.47
C LEU A 622 -0.66 -13.55 10.27
N LEU A 623 -0.28 -13.10 9.10
CA LEU A 623 -0.87 -13.50 7.82
C LEU A 623 0.21 -13.94 6.84
N VAL A 624 -0.20 -14.61 5.79
CA VAL A 624 0.66 -15.03 4.69
C VAL A 624 0.06 -14.53 3.39
N ASN A 625 0.81 -13.75 2.63
CA ASN A 625 0.45 -13.36 1.27
C ASN A 625 0.77 -14.53 0.33
N THR A 626 -0.26 -15.25 -0.09
CA THR A 626 -0.15 -16.40 -0.98
C THR A 626 -0.75 -16.06 -2.34
N LEU A 627 0.07 -16.02 -3.36
CA LEU A 627 -0.32 -15.73 -4.74
C LEU A 627 -0.27 -16.99 -5.61
N GLY A 628 -1.09 -16.99 -6.66
CA GLY A 628 -1.01 -18.01 -7.69
C GLY A 628 0.25 -17.85 -8.56
N PRO A 629 0.67 -18.91 -9.28
CA PRO A 629 1.87 -18.88 -10.11
C PRO A 629 1.88 -17.73 -11.14
N VAL A 630 0.74 -17.40 -11.71
CA VAL A 630 0.58 -16.33 -12.69
C VAL A 630 0.89 -14.98 -12.08
N GLU A 631 0.29 -14.68 -10.92
CA GLU A 631 0.51 -13.43 -10.21
C GLU A 631 1.94 -13.32 -9.67
N LEU A 632 2.49 -14.43 -9.14
CA LEU A 632 3.88 -14.47 -8.68
C LEU A 632 4.84 -14.07 -9.81
N TRP A 633 4.70 -14.63 -11.01
CA TRP A 633 5.52 -14.26 -12.14
C TRP A 633 5.27 -12.84 -12.62
N ALA A 634 4.02 -12.37 -12.63
CA ALA A 634 3.69 -11.00 -13.03
C ALA A 634 4.32 -9.97 -12.08
N LEU A 635 4.24 -10.20 -10.77
CA LEU A 635 4.64 -9.27 -9.72
C LEU A 635 6.08 -9.46 -9.22
N SER A 636 6.80 -10.50 -9.65
CA SER A 636 8.20 -10.73 -9.25
C SER A 636 9.09 -9.57 -9.69
N THR A 637 9.97 -9.15 -8.77
CA THR A 637 10.98 -8.09 -9.01
C THR A 637 12.40 -8.62 -9.00
N THR A 638 12.58 -9.94 -8.85
CA THR A 638 13.89 -10.59 -8.83
C THR A 638 14.59 -10.39 -10.18
N PRO A 639 15.82 -9.88 -10.24
CA PRO A 639 16.47 -9.50 -11.50
C PRO A 639 16.60 -10.64 -12.51
N GLY A 640 16.98 -11.85 -12.08
CA GLY A 640 17.12 -13.02 -12.96
C GLY A 640 15.78 -13.45 -13.56
N ASP A 641 14.74 -13.55 -12.74
CA ASP A 641 13.40 -13.89 -13.21
C ASP A 641 12.82 -12.81 -14.13
N THR A 642 13.09 -11.54 -13.83
CA THR A 642 12.68 -10.41 -14.67
C THR A 642 13.35 -10.47 -16.04
N ALA A 643 14.65 -10.78 -16.12
CA ALA A 643 15.37 -10.95 -17.37
C ALA A 643 14.81 -12.13 -18.20
N LEU A 644 14.55 -13.27 -17.55
CA LEU A 644 13.96 -14.45 -18.22
C LEU A 644 12.59 -14.13 -18.79
N ARG A 645 11.69 -13.59 -17.98
CA ARG A 645 10.33 -13.25 -18.42
C ARG A 645 10.31 -12.22 -19.55
N THR A 646 11.16 -11.19 -19.48
CA THR A 646 11.26 -10.17 -20.53
C THR A 646 11.65 -10.78 -21.87
N ARG A 647 12.65 -11.68 -21.89
CA ARG A 647 13.06 -12.41 -23.10
C ARG A 647 11.93 -13.29 -23.64
N LEU A 648 11.18 -13.95 -22.77
CA LEU A 648 10.07 -14.80 -23.20
C LEU A 648 8.90 -13.96 -23.73
N TYR A 649 8.56 -12.87 -23.06
CA TYR A 649 7.49 -11.95 -23.49
C TYR A 649 7.78 -11.32 -24.86
N ALA A 650 9.04 -11.00 -25.16
CA ALA A 650 9.44 -10.51 -26.48
C ALA A 650 9.22 -11.53 -27.61
N ARG A 651 9.22 -12.84 -27.28
CA ARG A 651 9.07 -13.92 -28.27
C ARG A 651 7.62 -14.36 -28.47
N VAL A 652 6.85 -14.46 -27.39
CA VAL A 652 5.52 -15.10 -27.43
C VAL A 652 4.40 -14.18 -26.92
N GLY A 653 4.71 -12.96 -26.54
CA GLY A 653 3.79 -12.01 -25.91
C GLY A 653 3.65 -12.23 -24.39
N PHE A 654 3.07 -11.23 -23.71
CA PHE A 654 2.96 -11.21 -22.26
C PHE A 654 2.12 -12.37 -21.71
N SER A 655 0.86 -12.49 -22.16
CA SER A 655 -0.09 -13.48 -21.64
C SER A 655 0.37 -14.92 -21.83
N GLU A 656 0.87 -15.27 -23.01
CA GLU A 656 1.34 -16.63 -23.29
C GLU A 656 2.65 -16.91 -22.57
N GLY A 657 3.57 -15.95 -22.54
CA GLY A 657 4.82 -16.07 -21.80
C GLY A 657 4.58 -16.30 -20.31
N LEU A 658 3.65 -15.53 -19.72
CA LEU A 658 3.27 -15.65 -18.31
C LEU A 658 2.66 -17.03 -17.98
N ARG A 659 1.76 -17.54 -18.85
CA ARG A 659 1.17 -18.88 -18.68
C ARG A 659 2.21 -19.99 -18.79
N ARG A 660 3.17 -19.88 -19.68
CA ARG A 660 4.28 -20.85 -19.83
C ARG A 660 5.17 -20.88 -18.60
N LEU A 661 5.58 -19.69 -18.12
CA LEU A 661 6.38 -19.58 -16.89
C LEU A 661 5.63 -20.15 -15.68
N ALA A 662 4.38 -19.79 -15.50
CA ALA A 662 3.55 -20.29 -14.40
C ALA A 662 3.37 -21.82 -14.42
N ARG A 663 3.30 -22.41 -15.62
CA ARG A 663 3.16 -23.88 -15.79
C ARG A 663 4.48 -24.61 -15.50
N VAL A 664 5.61 -24.09 -16.01
CA VAL A 664 6.92 -24.73 -15.85
C VAL A 664 7.51 -24.48 -14.48
N PHE A 665 7.36 -23.26 -13.97
CA PHE A 665 7.92 -22.82 -12.68
C PHE A 665 6.81 -22.28 -11.77
N PRO A 666 5.96 -23.14 -11.20
CA PRO A 666 4.78 -22.72 -10.43
C PRO A 666 5.10 -21.97 -9.14
N ARG A 667 6.36 -21.95 -8.72
CA ARG A 667 6.84 -21.22 -7.52
C ARG A 667 7.15 -19.76 -7.79
N GLY A 668 6.98 -19.26 -9.01
CA GLY A 668 7.21 -17.85 -9.38
C GLY A 668 8.68 -17.48 -9.56
N SER A 669 9.60 -18.45 -9.56
CA SER A 669 11.01 -18.26 -9.86
C SER A 669 11.57 -19.46 -10.61
N ALA A 670 12.55 -19.20 -11.49
CA ALA A 670 13.32 -20.22 -12.20
C ALA A 670 14.78 -20.30 -11.71
N LEU A 671 15.18 -19.49 -10.74
CA LEU A 671 16.57 -19.37 -10.31
C LEU A 671 17.14 -20.70 -9.80
N ASP A 672 16.41 -21.43 -8.99
CA ASP A 672 16.85 -22.73 -8.45
C ASP A 672 17.16 -23.79 -9.54
N GLU A 673 16.58 -23.62 -10.72
CA GLU A 673 16.75 -24.54 -11.85
C GLU A 673 17.78 -24.04 -12.88
N ILE A 674 18.02 -22.72 -12.93
CA ILE A 674 19.07 -22.13 -13.76
C ILE A 674 20.45 -22.33 -13.13
N GLU A 675 20.54 -22.37 -11.81
CA GLU A 675 21.78 -22.62 -11.06
C GLU A 675 22.19 -24.11 -11.04
N ARG A 676 21.27 -25.03 -11.40
CA ARG A 676 21.54 -26.45 -11.58
C ARG A 676 21.96 -26.75 -13.03
#